data_256138268e638330e421901bf63957ae
#
_entry.id   256138268e638330e421901bf63957ae
#
_cell.length_a   1.000
_cell.length_b   1.000
_cell.length_c   1.000
_cell.angle_alpha   90.00
_cell.angle_beta   90.00
_cell.angle_gamma   90.00
#
_symmetry.space_group_name_H-M   'P 1'
#
loop_
_entity.id
_entity.type
_entity.pdbx_description
1 polymer ?
#
loop_
_entity_poly.entity_id
_entity_poly.type
_entity_poly.pdbx_seq_one_letter_code
_entity_poly.pdbx_strand_id
1 'polypeptide(L)'
;MTDEPRPTNLRPSILDPLFAQARTLPGVGPKMAPLIERLLGTPEQPARIVDLLFHLPQGGVARTMMGSIAEAPPGEPVTLGVTVTGYRPPQPGAGRRPFRVLVEDGTGDITLVFFGMPQARVEKMLPLGAHRYISGRIDLWDGHRQMVHPSRIVDEAGLAALPAVELVYGATEGLTSRAISKLAHSALDRLPTLPEWQDPAWLAREGLPCFADALRAEHRPETAPPTAASDGVTPRTPARRRLAYDELLASQLALALMRARNRRAPGRANAGDGHLKDRIEAALPFALTGAQARAVEEIRADLASDRRMLRLLQGDVGSGKTAVALLAMASAVEVGRQAALMAPTEILARQHFERLTGLVGPLRLRLLTGRDKVSERRATLADLADGHIDIVVGTHALFQDSVIFKDLGVAVVDEQHRFGVHQRLALGAKGAAVDILVMTATPIPRTLALTCFGDMDVSVLDEKPAGRQAIATRLVSIDRLDEVVMGLGRALASGDRVYWICPLVAESEYVDLAAAEDRFADLRQEFGDAVGLIHGKMPGPDKDAAMERFAAGETRILVSTTVVEVGVDVPEATIMVIEHAERFGLAQLHQLRGRVGRGAKASTCLLLYRGPLGQVSRARLEMMRETEDGFRIAEEDLRLRGEGEVLGTRQSGAAAFRLASLESDASLLEVARDDARLIVERDPGLRSERGRALRVLLYLFERDAAIRLLGAG
;
A
#
# COMPACT_ATOMS: atom_id res chain seq x y z
N MET A 1 -17.84 -36.48 23.41
CA MET A 1 -18.37 -35.38 22.60
C MET A 1 -18.67 -34.25 23.59
N THR A 2 -17.70 -33.40 23.81
CA THR A 2 -17.81 -32.25 24.71
C THR A 2 -18.29 -31.07 23.88
N ASP A 3 -19.44 -30.56 24.23
CA ASP A 3 -20.11 -29.42 23.62
C ASP A 3 -19.26 -28.16 23.89
N GLU A 4 -18.40 -27.77 22.97
CA GLU A 4 -17.71 -26.48 23.03
C GLU A 4 -18.72 -25.38 22.78
N PRO A 5 -18.87 -24.39 23.70
CA PRO A 5 -19.80 -23.30 23.52
C PRO A 5 -19.38 -22.49 22.26
N ARG A 6 -20.27 -22.40 21.26
CA ARG A 6 -20.12 -21.53 20.11
C ARG A 6 -19.77 -20.12 20.59
N PRO A 7 -18.78 -19.44 19.97
CA PRO A 7 -18.43 -18.08 20.34
C PRO A 7 -19.67 -17.19 20.21
N THR A 8 -20.13 -16.66 21.32
CA THR A 8 -21.18 -15.65 21.38
C THR A 8 -20.76 -14.48 20.48
N ASN A 9 -21.67 -14.08 19.60
CA ASN A 9 -21.47 -12.96 18.71
C ASN A 9 -21.21 -11.69 19.57
N LEU A 10 -19.94 -11.30 19.70
CA LEU A 10 -19.53 -10.21 20.60
C LEU A 10 -19.91 -8.82 20.05
N ARG A 11 -20.44 -8.75 18.82
CA ARG A 11 -20.85 -7.50 18.18
C ARG A 11 -22.07 -6.91 18.89
N PRO A 12 -22.04 -5.59 19.23
CA PRO A 12 -23.20 -4.91 19.79
C PRO A 12 -24.43 -5.02 18.89
N SER A 13 -25.57 -5.42 19.44
CA SER A 13 -26.82 -5.61 18.68
C SER A 13 -27.32 -4.35 17.97
N ILE A 14 -26.94 -3.17 18.46
CA ILE A 14 -27.23 -1.88 17.79
C ILE A 14 -26.70 -1.82 16.36
N LEU A 15 -25.66 -2.60 16.02
CA LEU A 15 -25.08 -2.68 14.68
C LEU A 15 -25.74 -3.73 13.78
N ASP A 16 -26.62 -4.59 14.29
CA ASP A 16 -27.25 -5.65 13.51
C ASP A 16 -27.98 -5.16 12.25
N PRO A 17 -28.71 -4.02 12.27
CA PRO A 17 -29.31 -3.49 11.05
C PRO A 17 -28.31 -3.16 9.94
N LEU A 18 -27.10 -2.71 10.29
CA LEU A 18 -26.04 -2.34 9.34
C LEU A 18 -25.30 -3.56 8.78
N PHE A 19 -25.19 -4.62 9.56
CA PHE A 19 -24.52 -5.86 9.15
C PHE A 19 -25.48 -6.87 8.50
N ALA A 20 -26.76 -6.53 8.37
CA ALA A 20 -27.70 -7.29 7.55
C ALA A 20 -27.28 -7.25 6.09
N GLN A 21 -27.59 -8.34 5.37
CA GLN A 21 -27.26 -8.45 3.93
C GLN A 21 -27.97 -7.38 3.11
N ALA A 22 -27.29 -6.76 2.17
CA ALA A 22 -27.83 -5.70 1.32
C ALA A 22 -29.05 -6.17 0.49
N ARG A 23 -29.16 -7.47 0.20
CA ARG A 23 -30.35 -8.05 -0.47
C ARG A 23 -31.67 -7.91 0.32
N THR A 24 -31.61 -7.57 1.62
CA THR A 24 -32.80 -7.34 2.44
C THR A 24 -33.39 -5.94 2.28
N LEU A 25 -32.75 -5.07 1.53
CA LEU A 25 -33.23 -3.72 1.26
C LEU A 25 -34.42 -3.74 0.26
N PRO A 26 -35.38 -2.82 0.45
CA PRO A 26 -36.46 -2.64 -0.51
C PRO A 26 -35.94 -2.37 -1.93
N GLY A 27 -36.51 -3.03 -2.92
CA GLY A 27 -36.12 -2.87 -4.33
C GLY A 27 -34.99 -3.77 -4.80
N VAL A 28 -34.37 -4.57 -3.93
CA VAL A 28 -33.35 -5.55 -4.31
C VAL A 28 -34.03 -6.88 -4.67
N GLY A 29 -34.28 -7.08 -5.97
CA GLY A 29 -34.81 -8.34 -6.50
C GLY A 29 -33.71 -9.33 -6.93
N PRO A 30 -34.09 -10.55 -7.38
CA PRO A 30 -33.14 -11.61 -7.76
C PRO A 30 -32.15 -11.21 -8.87
N LYS A 31 -32.52 -10.26 -9.74
CA LYS A 31 -31.63 -9.74 -10.79
C LYS A 31 -30.59 -8.73 -10.27
N MET A 32 -30.92 -7.98 -9.22
CA MET A 32 -30.08 -6.93 -8.67
C MET A 32 -29.11 -7.45 -7.61
N ALA A 33 -29.52 -8.43 -6.81
CA ALA A 33 -28.69 -8.97 -5.75
C ALA A 33 -27.29 -9.45 -6.22
N PRO A 34 -27.14 -10.21 -7.33
CA PRO A 34 -25.82 -10.60 -7.83
C PRO A 34 -24.94 -9.42 -8.28
N LEU A 35 -25.56 -8.33 -8.76
CA LEU A 35 -24.81 -7.13 -9.18
C LEU A 35 -24.27 -6.36 -7.98
N ILE A 36 -25.04 -6.31 -6.88
CA ILE A 36 -24.60 -5.72 -5.62
C ILE A 36 -23.46 -6.56 -5.01
N GLU A 37 -23.59 -7.89 -5.03
CA GLU A 37 -22.53 -8.80 -4.57
C GLU A 37 -21.25 -8.60 -5.38
N ARG A 38 -21.34 -8.42 -6.70
CA ARG A 38 -20.17 -8.16 -7.56
C ARG A 38 -19.55 -6.79 -7.28
N LEU A 39 -20.32 -5.79 -6.88
CA LEU A 39 -19.83 -4.45 -6.59
C LEU A 39 -19.20 -4.35 -5.20
N LEU A 40 -19.80 -4.95 -4.17
CA LEU A 40 -19.52 -4.71 -2.76
C LEU A 40 -19.15 -5.97 -1.96
N GLY A 41 -19.51 -7.15 -2.46
CA GLY A 41 -19.21 -8.43 -1.80
C GLY A 41 -17.77 -8.85 -1.97
N THR A 42 -17.31 -9.70 -1.06
CA THR A 42 -16.01 -10.40 -1.16
C THR A 42 -16.27 -11.91 -1.25
N PRO A 43 -15.28 -12.73 -1.68
CA PRO A 43 -15.42 -14.18 -1.69
C PRO A 43 -15.77 -14.77 -0.31
N GLU A 44 -15.44 -14.07 0.76
CA GLU A 44 -15.60 -14.53 2.14
C GLU A 44 -16.85 -13.96 2.81
N GLN A 45 -17.39 -12.84 2.30
CA GLN A 45 -18.51 -12.13 2.93
C GLN A 45 -19.48 -11.55 1.91
N PRO A 46 -20.81 -11.83 2.05
CA PRO A 46 -21.82 -11.20 1.21
C PRO A 46 -21.92 -9.70 1.50
N ALA A 47 -22.34 -8.94 0.49
CA ALA A 47 -22.56 -7.49 0.58
C ALA A 47 -23.59 -7.14 1.67
N ARG A 48 -23.25 -6.21 2.56
CA ARG A 48 -24.05 -5.76 3.72
C ARG A 48 -24.53 -4.33 3.52
N ILE A 49 -25.46 -3.91 4.35
CA ILE A 49 -26.00 -2.54 4.34
C ILE A 49 -24.90 -1.51 4.63
N VAL A 50 -23.97 -1.80 5.56
CA VAL A 50 -22.83 -0.93 5.86
C VAL A 50 -21.90 -0.75 4.64
N ASP A 51 -21.78 -1.76 3.78
CA ASP A 51 -20.93 -1.68 2.60
C ASP A 51 -21.51 -0.71 1.55
N LEU A 52 -22.86 -0.60 1.46
CA LEU A 52 -23.53 0.44 0.68
C LEU A 52 -23.32 1.85 1.26
N LEU A 53 -23.39 1.99 2.59
CA LEU A 53 -23.18 3.27 3.24
C LEU A 53 -21.74 3.75 3.14
N PHE A 54 -20.77 2.84 3.06
CA PHE A 54 -19.36 3.16 2.88
C PHE A 54 -18.96 3.28 1.40
N HIS A 55 -19.83 2.90 0.50
CA HIS A 55 -19.64 3.16 -0.93
C HIS A 55 -20.09 4.60 -1.26
N LEU A 56 -19.21 5.56 -0.91
CA LEU A 56 -19.50 6.98 -1.05
C LEU A 56 -19.52 7.42 -2.52
N PRO A 57 -20.30 8.47 -2.86
CA PRO A 57 -20.27 9.04 -4.20
C PRO A 57 -18.89 9.59 -4.55
N GLN A 58 -18.49 9.42 -5.80
CA GLN A 58 -17.24 9.92 -6.36
C GLN A 58 -17.35 11.39 -6.80
N GLY A 59 -18.57 11.89 -6.93
CA GLY A 59 -18.86 13.27 -7.30
C GLY A 59 -20.35 13.51 -7.37
N GLY A 60 -20.72 14.73 -7.73
CA GLY A 60 -22.12 15.11 -7.93
C GLY A 60 -22.24 16.18 -9.01
N VAL A 61 -23.33 16.14 -9.76
CA VAL A 61 -23.68 17.14 -10.77
C VAL A 61 -24.80 17.97 -10.21
N ALA A 62 -24.53 19.25 -9.96
CA ALA A 62 -25.57 20.22 -9.61
C ALA A 62 -26.51 20.39 -10.79
N ARG A 63 -27.80 20.45 -10.52
CA ARG A 63 -28.78 20.80 -11.54
C ARG A 63 -28.92 22.31 -11.60
N THR A 64 -28.33 22.89 -12.62
CA THR A 64 -28.54 24.27 -12.94
C THR A 64 -29.84 24.40 -13.73
N MET A 65 -30.89 24.96 -13.07
CA MET A 65 -32.08 25.37 -13.79
C MET A 65 -31.72 26.60 -14.60
N MET A 66 -31.87 26.51 -15.92
CA MET A 66 -31.68 27.65 -16.82
C MET A 66 -33.04 28.25 -17.15
N GLY A 67 -33.07 29.57 -17.20
CA GLY A 67 -34.29 30.30 -17.52
C GLY A 67 -34.71 30.14 -18.97
N SER A 68 -33.74 29.96 -19.86
CA SER A 68 -34.03 29.86 -21.30
C SER A 68 -33.00 28.99 -22.06
N ILE A 69 -33.44 28.48 -23.22
CA ILE A 69 -32.59 27.77 -24.18
C ILE A 69 -31.48 28.70 -24.71
N ALA A 70 -31.80 29.94 -24.94
CA ALA A 70 -30.87 30.92 -25.48
C ALA A 70 -29.66 31.15 -24.58
N GLU A 71 -29.86 31.16 -23.25
CA GLU A 71 -28.80 31.39 -22.24
C GLU A 71 -28.03 30.13 -21.87
N ALA A 72 -28.54 28.92 -22.22
CA ALA A 72 -27.94 27.67 -21.83
C ALA A 72 -26.57 27.45 -22.52
N PRO A 73 -25.48 27.31 -21.75
CA PRO A 73 -24.14 27.17 -22.31
C PRO A 73 -23.96 25.78 -22.95
N PRO A 74 -23.38 25.69 -24.15
CA PRO A 74 -23.00 24.42 -24.73
C PRO A 74 -21.90 23.74 -23.91
N GLY A 75 -21.99 22.40 -23.81
CA GLY A 75 -20.98 21.61 -23.10
C GLY A 75 -21.26 21.38 -21.62
N GLU A 76 -22.21 22.10 -21.02
CA GLU A 76 -22.57 21.96 -19.61
C GLU A 76 -23.91 21.22 -19.42
N PRO A 77 -24.07 20.47 -18.31
CA PRO A 77 -25.32 19.83 -17.96
C PRO A 77 -26.31 20.89 -17.42
N VAL A 78 -27.45 21.04 -18.10
CA VAL A 78 -28.50 22.01 -17.75
C VAL A 78 -29.83 21.35 -17.62
N THR A 79 -30.77 22.01 -16.92
CA THR A 79 -32.18 21.63 -16.87
C THR A 79 -33.01 22.77 -17.46
N LEU A 80 -33.86 22.47 -18.44
CA LEU A 80 -34.68 23.41 -19.18
C LEU A 80 -36.13 23.00 -19.18
N GLY A 81 -37.03 23.98 -19.03
CA GLY A 81 -38.48 23.79 -19.29
C GLY A 81 -38.74 24.04 -20.76
N VAL A 82 -39.30 23.03 -21.45
CA VAL A 82 -39.50 23.07 -22.91
C VAL A 82 -40.86 22.49 -23.31
N THR A 83 -41.39 22.94 -24.44
CA THR A 83 -42.62 22.41 -25.07
C THR A 83 -42.26 21.53 -26.26
N VAL A 84 -42.86 20.39 -26.38
CA VAL A 84 -42.63 19.46 -27.50
C VAL A 84 -43.38 19.95 -28.74
N THR A 85 -42.65 20.31 -29.81
CA THR A 85 -43.23 20.87 -31.03
C THR A 85 -43.32 19.89 -32.20
N GLY A 86 -42.50 18.82 -32.19
CA GLY A 86 -42.56 17.88 -33.29
C GLY A 86 -41.64 16.66 -33.18
N TYR A 87 -41.84 15.71 -34.06
CA TYR A 87 -41.06 14.49 -34.18
C TYR A 87 -40.41 14.37 -35.57
N ARG A 88 -39.20 13.85 -35.60
CA ARG A 88 -38.51 13.44 -36.83
C ARG A 88 -38.11 11.96 -36.68
N PRO A 89 -39.02 11.03 -37.06
CA PRO A 89 -38.72 9.60 -37.03
C PRO A 89 -37.68 9.23 -38.08
N PRO A 90 -36.85 8.17 -37.85
CA PRO A 90 -35.96 7.65 -38.87
C PRO A 90 -36.75 7.13 -40.07
N GLN A 91 -36.23 7.38 -41.28
CA GLN A 91 -36.87 6.83 -42.48
C GLN A 91 -36.80 5.29 -42.51
N PRO A 92 -37.84 4.60 -42.99
CA PRO A 92 -37.81 3.16 -43.13
C PRO A 92 -36.60 2.70 -43.95
N GLY A 93 -35.84 1.72 -43.45
CA GLY A 93 -34.65 1.19 -44.11
C GLY A 93 -33.32 1.92 -43.85
N ALA A 94 -33.31 2.98 -43.02
CA ALA A 94 -32.14 3.82 -42.80
C ALA A 94 -31.17 3.36 -41.68
N GLY A 95 -31.13 2.09 -41.30
CA GLY A 95 -30.23 1.51 -40.32
C GLY A 95 -30.40 2.07 -38.89
N ARG A 96 -29.32 2.27 -38.14
CA ARG A 96 -29.31 2.76 -36.75
C ARG A 96 -29.51 4.28 -36.61
N ARG A 97 -30.34 4.93 -37.42
CA ARG A 97 -30.59 6.37 -37.28
C ARG A 97 -31.40 6.69 -36.03
N PRO A 98 -31.11 7.82 -35.33
CA PRO A 98 -31.81 8.19 -34.11
C PRO A 98 -33.21 8.72 -34.37
N PHE A 99 -34.13 8.52 -33.41
CA PHE A 99 -35.40 9.25 -33.34
C PHE A 99 -35.10 10.66 -32.75
N ARG A 100 -35.62 11.70 -33.40
CA ARG A 100 -35.42 13.08 -32.97
C ARG A 100 -36.73 13.73 -32.55
N VAL A 101 -36.69 14.49 -31.45
CA VAL A 101 -37.82 15.27 -30.96
C VAL A 101 -37.42 16.73 -30.97
N LEU A 102 -38.25 17.59 -31.53
CA LEU A 102 -38.06 19.03 -31.53
C LEU A 102 -38.76 19.60 -30.30
N VAL A 103 -38.07 20.43 -29.56
CA VAL A 103 -38.57 21.11 -28.36
C VAL A 103 -38.16 22.58 -28.38
N GLU A 104 -39.00 23.47 -27.82
CA GLU A 104 -38.77 24.91 -27.76
C GLU A 104 -39.24 25.50 -26.42
N ASP A 105 -38.75 26.70 -26.07
CA ASP A 105 -39.19 27.49 -24.91
C ASP A 105 -39.60 28.91 -25.26
N GLY A 106 -39.73 29.22 -26.54
CA GLY A 106 -39.98 30.58 -27.04
C GLY A 106 -38.75 31.47 -27.19
N THR A 107 -37.58 31.09 -26.64
CA THR A 107 -36.31 31.78 -26.83
C THR A 107 -35.37 31.08 -27.81
N GLY A 108 -35.60 29.79 -28.04
CA GLY A 108 -34.81 28.95 -28.93
C GLY A 108 -35.41 27.57 -29.04
N ASP A 109 -34.74 26.71 -29.84
CA ASP A 109 -35.05 25.31 -30.05
C ASP A 109 -33.88 24.39 -29.74
N ILE A 110 -34.21 23.15 -29.31
CA ILE A 110 -33.26 22.07 -29.11
C ILE A 110 -33.79 20.80 -29.77
N THR A 111 -32.91 20.06 -30.41
CA THR A 111 -33.24 18.71 -30.91
C THR A 111 -32.82 17.64 -29.91
N LEU A 112 -33.77 16.90 -29.34
CA LEU A 112 -33.51 15.76 -28.49
C LEU A 112 -33.27 14.53 -29.37
N VAL A 113 -32.15 13.79 -29.13
CA VAL A 113 -31.72 12.69 -29.97
C VAL A 113 -31.72 11.37 -29.21
N PHE A 114 -32.45 10.37 -29.70
CA PHE A 114 -32.60 9.07 -29.07
C PHE A 114 -32.11 7.95 -30.00
N PHE A 115 -31.05 7.25 -29.62
CA PHE A 115 -30.56 6.07 -30.31
C PHE A 115 -31.16 4.78 -29.70
N GLY A 116 -31.62 3.85 -30.51
CA GLY A 116 -32.08 2.52 -30.06
C GLY A 116 -33.31 2.51 -29.16
N MET A 117 -34.03 3.62 -29.02
CA MET A 117 -35.23 3.70 -28.21
C MET A 117 -36.47 3.56 -29.11
N PRO A 118 -37.45 2.68 -28.76
CA PRO A 118 -38.69 2.54 -29.53
C PRO A 118 -39.48 3.86 -29.58
N GLN A 119 -40.00 4.21 -30.76
CA GLN A 119 -40.78 5.42 -31.00
C GLN A 119 -41.91 5.60 -29.97
N ALA A 120 -42.76 4.58 -29.77
CA ALA A 120 -43.88 4.63 -28.83
C ALA A 120 -43.46 4.99 -27.40
N ARG A 121 -42.22 4.64 -26.98
CA ARG A 121 -41.69 4.97 -25.68
C ARG A 121 -41.29 6.45 -25.61
N VAL A 122 -40.68 6.98 -26.67
CA VAL A 122 -40.26 8.39 -26.73
C VAL A 122 -41.49 9.28 -26.75
N GLU A 123 -42.51 8.97 -27.58
CA GLU A 123 -43.77 9.72 -27.68
C GLU A 123 -44.56 9.71 -26.35
N LYS A 124 -44.52 8.61 -25.60
CA LYS A 124 -45.11 8.54 -24.26
C LYS A 124 -44.41 9.43 -23.24
N MET A 125 -43.09 9.57 -23.34
CA MET A 125 -42.28 10.42 -22.43
C MET A 125 -42.42 11.92 -22.81
N LEU A 126 -42.52 12.20 -24.10
CA LEU A 126 -42.54 13.54 -24.70
C LEU A 126 -43.78 13.66 -25.62
N PRO A 127 -45.01 13.71 -25.09
CA PRO A 127 -46.20 13.91 -25.91
C PRO A 127 -46.16 15.26 -26.64
N LEU A 128 -46.71 15.30 -27.85
CA LEU A 128 -46.78 16.53 -28.65
C LEU A 128 -47.59 17.60 -27.90
N GLY A 129 -47.09 18.84 -27.88
CA GLY A 129 -47.67 19.97 -27.14
C GLY A 129 -47.48 19.92 -25.62
N ALA A 130 -46.91 18.87 -25.07
CA ALA A 130 -46.69 18.79 -23.63
C ALA A 130 -45.49 19.61 -23.17
N HIS A 131 -45.66 20.33 -22.07
CA HIS A 131 -44.54 20.96 -21.38
C HIS A 131 -43.78 19.93 -20.54
N ARG A 132 -42.46 19.89 -20.69
CA ARG A 132 -41.57 18.96 -19.98
C ARG A 132 -40.31 19.67 -19.52
N TYR A 133 -39.73 19.21 -18.41
CA TYR A 133 -38.38 19.57 -17.98
C TYR A 133 -37.42 18.50 -18.44
N ILE A 134 -36.40 18.92 -19.19
CA ILE A 134 -35.36 18.07 -19.73
C ILE A 134 -34.02 18.41 -19.07
N SER A 135 -33.28 17.41 -18.66
CA SER A 135 -31.92 17.60 -18.11
C SER A 135 -30.92 16.84 -18.98
N GLY A 136 -29.80 17.47 -19.31
CA GLY A 136 -28.74 16.87 -20.09
C GLY A 136 -27.70 17.88 -20.50
N ARG A 137 -26.69 17.40 -21.22
CA ARG A 137 -25.64 18.23 -21.79
C ARG A 137 -26.09 18.73 -23.17
N ILE A 138 -25.91 20.00 -23.43
CA ILE A 138 -26.19 20.59 -24.74
C ILE A 138 -24.93 20.49 -25.59
N ASP A 139 -25.03 19.84 -26.72
CA ASP A 139 -23.98 19.81 -27.75
C ASP A 139 -24.38 20.70 -28.93
N LEU A 140 -23.42 21.25 -29.65
CA LEU A 140 -23.63 21.91 -30.93
C LEU A 140 -23.29 20.96 -32.06
N TRP A 141 -24.27 20.69 -32.93
CA TRP A 141 -24.07 19.87 -34.11
C TRP A 141 -24.59 20.61 -35.35
N ASP A 142 -23.68 20.86 -36.28
CA ASP A 142 -24.00 21.61 -37.51
C ASP A 142 -24.67 22.98 -37.24
N GLY A 143 -24.19 23.66 -36.18
CA GLY A 143 -24.72 24.95 -35.73
C GLY A 143 -26.04 24.90 -34.95
N HIS A 144 -26.64 23.72 -34.79
CA HIS A 144 -27.88 23.53 -34.04
C HIS A 144 -27.62 22.94 -32.65
N ARG A 145 -28.41 23.37 -31.67
CA ARG A 145 -28.38 22.83 -30.31
C ARG A 145 -29.06 21.44 -30.29
N GLN A 146 -28.35 20.46 -29.75
CA GLN A 146 -28.90 19.13 -29.54
C GLN A 146 -28.60 18.60 -28.13
N MET A 147 -29.45 17.70 -27.65
CA MET A 147 -29.23 16.98 -26.41
C MET A 147 -29.41 15.49 -26.67
N VAL A 148 -28.32 14.74 -26.58
CA VAL A 148 -28.31 13.29 -26.84
C VAL A 148 -28.68 12.57 -25.56
N HIS A 149 -29.74 11.72 -25.65
CA HIS A 149 -30.22 10.97 -24.49
C HIS A 149 -30.36 11.80 -23.21
N PRO A 150 -31.34 12.76 -23.14
CA PRO A 150 -31.54 13.51 -21.90
C PRO A 150 -31.54 12.60 -20.68
N SER A 151 -30.76 12.97 -19.64
CA SER A 151 -30.62 12.19 -18.41
C SER A 151 -31.95 12.11 -17.64
N ARG A 152 -32.80 13.16 -17.80
CA ARG A 152 -34.14 13.26 -17.21
C ARG A 152 -35.13 13.89 -18.21
N ILE A 153 -36.34 13.40 -18.17
CA ILE A 153 -37.50 13.99 -18.82
C ILE A 153 -38.64 13.81 -17.83
N VAL A 154 -39.12 14.92 -17.27
CA VAL A 154 -40.17 14.92 -16.23
C VAL A 154 -41.17 16.04 -16.45
N ASP A 155 -42.33 15.92 -15.83
CA ASP A 155 -43.31 17.01 -15.69
C ASP A 155 -42.98 17.89 -14.45
N GLU A 156 -43.78 18.88 -14.16
CA GLU A 156 -43.61 19.80 -13.06
C GLU A 156 -43.60 19.09 -11.68
N ALA A 157 -44.51 18.14 -11.49
CA ALA A 157 -44.50 17.34 -10.26
C ALA A 157 -43.26 16.47 -10.13
N GLY A 158 -42.81 15.89 -11.25
CA GLY A 158 -41.53 15.16 -11.30
C GLY A 158 -40.33 16.03 -11.06
N LEU A 159 -40.31 17.29 -11.51
CA LEU A 159 -39.24 18.25 -11.26
C LEU A 159 -39.09 18.55 -9.75
N ALA A 160 -40.20 18.82 -9.09
CA ALA A 160 -40.22 19.08 -7.65
C ALA A 160 -39.69 17.91 -6.80
N ALA A 161 -39.85 16.67 -7.34
CA ALA A 161 -39.35 15.45 -6.68
C ALA A 161 -37.90 15.09 -7.01
N LEU A 162 -37.25 15.86 -7.91
CA LEU A 162 -35.85 15.58 -8.27
C LEU A 162 -34.90 16.19 -7.21
N PRO A 163 -33.82 15.46 -6.84
CA PRO A 163 -32.81 16.02 -5.95
C PRO A 163 -32.06 17.17 -6.63
N ALA A 164 -31.66 18.18 -5.86
CA ALA A 164 -30.88 19.32 -6.33
C ALA A 164 -29.52 18.92 -6.90
N VAL A 165 -28.97 17.81 -6.42
CA VAL A 165 -27.70 17.25 -6.85
C VAL A 165 -27.88 15.80 -7.26
N GLU A 166 -27.42 15.44 -8.45
CA GLU A 166 -27.35 14.05 -8.90
C GLU A 166 -25.97 13.47 -8.59
N LEU A 167 -25.93 12.54 -7.63
CA LEU A 167 -24.68 11.90 -7.18
C LEU A 167 -24.21 10.85 -8.19
N VAL A 168 -22.90 10.80 -8.38
CA VAL A 168 -22.21 9.82 -9.23
C VAL A 168 -21.50 8.81 -8.32
N TYR A 169 -21.93 7.56 -8.40
CA TYR A 169 -21.31 6.43 -7.68
C TYR A 169 -20.46 5.60 -8.63
N GLY A 170 -19.41 4.98 -8.12
CA GLY A 170 -18.72 3.90 -8.82
C GLY A 170 -19.70 2.78 -9.12
N ALA A 171 -19.82 2.41 -10.40
CA ALA A 171 -20.82 1.46 -10.88
C ALA A 171 -20.16 0.23 -11.50
N THR A 172 -20.91 -0.87 -11.60
CA THR A 172 -20.51 -2.07 -12.34
C THR A 172 -21.49 -2.31 -13.49
N GLU A 173 -21.11 -3.13 -14.46
CA GLU A 173 -21.97 -3.48 -15.58
C GLU A 173 -23.33 -4.01 -15.10
N GLY A 174 -24.41 -3.41 -15.58
CA GLY A 174 -25.79 -3.73 -15.22
C GLY A 174 -26.32 -3.02 -13.97
N LEU A 175 -25.50 -2.33 -13.16
CA LEU A 175 -25.92 -1.58 -11.98
C LEU A 175 -25.58 -0.09 -12.15
N THR A 176 -26.59 0.74 -12.36
CA THR A 176 -26.40 2.18 -12.61
C THR A 176 -26.18 2.97 -11.31
N SER A 177 -25.45 4.10 -11.38
CA SER A 177 -25.26 5.03 -10.27
C SER A 177 -26.59 5.43 -9.61
N ARG A 178 -27.64 5.64 -10.39
CA ARG A 178 -28.98 5.95 -9.87
C ARG A 178 -29.59 4.81 -9.03
N ALA A 179 -29.39 3.56 -9.45
CA ALA A 179 -29.85 2.42 -8.66
C ALA A 179 -29.09 2.34 -7.33
N ILE A 180 -27.77 2.55 -7.37
CA ILE A 180 -26.92 2.59 -6.16
C ILE A 180 -27.37 3.72 -5.23
N SER A 181 -27.63 4.93 -5.75
CA SER A 181 -28.14 6.06 -4.96
C SER A 181 -29.44 5.73 -4.21
N LYS A 182 -30.39 5.08 -4.88
CA LYS A 182 -31.65 4.66 -4.25
C LYS A 182 -31.40 3.64 -3.12
N LEU A 183 -30.50 2.68 -3.35
CA LEU A 183 -30.16 1.68 -2.35
C LEU A 183 -29.42 2.31 -1.15
N ALA A 184 -28.52 3.24 -1.40
CA ALA A 184 -27.83 3.99 -0.35
C ALA A 184 -28.82 4.81 0.51
N HIS A 185 -29.83 5.42 -0.12
CA HIS A 185 -30.90 6.09 0.62
C HIS A 185 -31.71 5.12 1.48
N SER A 186 -32.06 3.94 0.95
CA SER A 186 -32.74 2.90 1.74
C SER A 186 -31.85 2.33 2.86
N ALA A 187 -30.53 2.31 2.65
CA ALA A 187 -29.56 1.93 3.67
C ALA A 187 -29.47 2.97 4.79
N LEU A 188 -29.51 4.27 4.44
CA LEU A 188 -29.57 5.37 5.44
C LEU A 188 -30.81 5.27 6.36
N ASP A 189 -31.95 4.82 5.83
CA ASP A 189 -33.17 4.62 6.61
C ASP A 189 -33.05 3.46 7.65
N ARG A 190 -32.02 2.60 7.49
CA ARG A 190 -31.68 1.52 8.43
C ARG A 190 -30.59 1.92 9.43
N LEU A 191 -30.03 3.13 9.32
CA LEU A 191 -28.98 3.60 10.21
C LEU A 191 -29.54 3.81 11.63
N PRO A 192 -29.06 3.04 12.63
CA PRO A 192 -29.52 3.19 14.01
C PRO A 192 -28.93 4.45 14.64
N THR A 193 -29.48 4.89 15.76
CA THR A 193 -28.90 5.95 16.58
C THR A 193 -27.66 5.40 17.27
N LEU A 194 -26.47 5.71 16.73
CA LEU A 194 -25.20 5.29 17.29
C LEU A 194 -24.75 6.25 18.40
N PRO A 195 -24.07 5.76 19.46
CA PRO A 195 -23.46 6.64 20.45
C PRO A 195 -22.32 7.43 19.80
N GLU A 196 -22.14 8.69 20.19
CA GLU A 196 -21.02 9.48 19.73
C GLU A 196 -19.73 9.07 20.45
N TRP A 197 -18.70 8.77 19.68
CA TRP A 197 -17.37 8.37 20.16
C TRP A 197 -16.33 9.46 20.12
N GLN A 198 -16.64 10.58 19.45
CA GLN A 198 -15.76 11.74 19.43
C GLN A 198 -16.09 12.69 20.59
N ASP A 199 -15.13 13.53 20.94
CA ASP A 199 -15.32 14.60 21.88
C ASP A 199 -16.22 15.69 21.25
N PRO A 200 -17.38 16.05 21.88
CA PRO A 200 -18.27 17.06 21.31
C PRO A 200 -17.63 18.43 21.17
N ALA A 201 -16.72 18.81 22.08
CA ALA A 201 -16.01 20.09 22.00
C ALA A 201 -15.03 20.12 20.82
N TRP A 202 -14.37 18.99 20.56
CA TRP A 202 -13.51 18.83 19.39
C TRP A 202 -14.30 18.89 18.09
N LEU A 203 -15.44 18.18 18.00
CA LEU A 203 -16.32 18.23 16.81
C LEU A 203 -16.79 19.68 16.53
N ALA A 204 -17.21 20.41 17.55
CA ALA A 204 -17.66 21.80 17.42
C ALA A 204 -16.52 22.72 16.94
N ARG A 205 -15.31 22.55 17.49
CA ARG A 205 -14.13 23.35 17.10
C ARG A 205 -13.71 23.10 15.65
N GLU A 206 -13.73 21.86 15.20
CA GLU A 206 -13.33 21.46 13.84
C GLU A 206 -14.47 21.63 12.82
N GLY A 207 -15.69 22.00 13.27
CA GLY A 207 -16.86 22.12 12.40
C GLY A 207 -17.31 20.80 11.78
N LEU A 208 -17.10 19.67 12.50
CA LEU A 208 -17.41 18.33 11.99
C LEU A 208 -18.79 17.88 12.49
N PRO A 209 -19.61 17.26 11.62
CA PRO A 209 -20.90 16.69 12.01
C PRO A 209 -20.75 15.41 12.84
N CYS A 210 -21.82 14.93 13.45
CA CYS A 210 -21.85 13.57 14.00
C CYS A 210 -21.78 12.53 12.86
N PHE A 211 -21.43 11.28 13.20
CA PHE A 211 -21.23 10.21 12.19
C PHE A 211 -22.46 9.98 11.31
N ALA A 212 -23.66 9.93 11.91
CA ALA A 212 -24.89 9.72 11.16
C ALA A 212 -25.19 10.87 10.20
N ASP A 213 -24.95 12.11 10.63
CA ASP A 213 -25.18 13.29 9.80
C ASP A 213 -24.11 13.41 8.70
N ALA A 214 -22.87 12.96 8.97
CA ALA A 214 -21.84 12.88 7.96
C ALA A 214 -22.24 11.90 6.83
N LEU A 215 -22.73 10.71 7.16
CA LEU A 215 -23.25 9.77 6.14
C LEU A 215 -24.44 10.34 5.38
N ARG A 216 -25.37 11.02 6.06
CA ARG A 216 -26.51 11.67 5.40
C ARG A 216 -26.05 12.78 4.46
N ALA A 217 -25.13 13.61 4.87
CA ALA A 217 -24.59 14.70 4.05
C ALA A 217 -23.88 14.20 2.78
N GLU A 218 -23.16 13.06 2.86
CA GLU A 218 -22.51 12.49 1.68
C GLU A 218 -23.50 11.84 0.71
N HIS A 219 -24.53 11.19 1.19
CA HIS A 219 -25.51 10.50 0.35
C HIS A 219 -26.75 11.34 -0.04
N ARG A 220 -27.00 12.47 0.66
CA ARG A 220 -28.11 13.40 0.40
C ARG A 220 -27.60 14.84 0.55
N PRO A 221 -26.61 15.29 -0.25
CA PRO A 221 -26.08 16.64 -0.13
C PRO A 221 -27.13 17.67 -0.56
N GLU A 222 -27.21 18.78 0.15
CA GLU A 222 -28.06 19.93 -0.20
C GLU A 222 -27.44 20.74 -1.34
N THR A 223 -26.10 20.77 -1.41
CA THR A 223 -25.33 21.45 -2.46
C THR A 223 -24.42 20.46 -3.16
N ALA A 224 -24.03 20.76 -4.41
CA ALA A 224 -23.08 19.91 -5.13
C ALA A 224 -21.76 19.81 -4.36
N PRO A 225 -21.20 18.60 -4.21
CA PRO A 225 -19.88 18.43 -3.63
C PRO A 225 -18.86 19.22 -4.47
N PRO A 226 -17.80 19.74 -3.87
CA PRO A 226 -16.77 20.46 -4.59
C PRO A 226 -16.16 19.56 -5.67
N THR A 227 -15.96 20.12 -6.86
CA THR A 227 -15.24 19.47 -7.96
C THR A 227 -13.74 19.59 -7.73
N ALA A 228 -12.95 18.70 -8.33
CA ALA A 228 -11.51 18.78 -8.28
C ALA A 228 -11.02 20.15 -8.76
N ALA A 229 -10.14 20.77 -7.99
CA ALA A 229 -9.44 21.98 -8.38
C ALA A 229 -8.49 21.70 -9.57
N SER A 230 -7.91 22.75 -10.15
CA SER A 230 -6.98 22.65 -11.28
C SER A 230 -5.74 21.79 -11.01
N ASP A 231 -5.42 21.56 -9.73
CA ASP A 231 -4.35 20.67 -9.25
C ASP A 231 -4.77 19.21 -9.12
N GLY A 232 -6.02 18.87 -9.44
CA GLY A 232 -6.58 17.52 -9.35
C GLY A 232 -7.03 17.09 -7.95
N VAL A 233 -6.87 17.95 -6.93
CA VAL A 233 -7.27 17.64 -5.55
C VAL A 233 -8.69 18.11 -5.32
N THR A 234 -9.60 17.18 -4.98
CA THR A 234 -10.97 17.53 -4.58
C THR A 234 -10.98 17.94 -3.11
N PRO A 235 -11.39 19.18 -2.76
CA PRO A 235 -11.52 19.57 -1.36
C PRO A 235 -12.46 18.64 -0.61
N ARG A 236 -12.04 18.17 0.56
CA ARG A 236 -12.86 17.29 1.39
C ARG A 236 -13.96 18.08 2.09
N THR A 237 -15.20 17.60 1.98
CA THR A 237 -16.31 18.12 2.81
C THR A 237 -16.05 17.85 4.29
N PRO A 238 -16.59 18.63 5.23
CA PRO A 238 -16.53 18.32 6.66
C PRO A 238 -17.07 16.90 6.97
N ALA A 239 -18.12 16.48 6.26
CA ALA A 239 -18.69 15.15 6.38
C ALA A 239 -17.69 14.06 5.98
N ARG A 240 -17.03 14.22 4.83
CA ARG A 240 -16.04 13.25 4.34
C ARG A 240 -14.80 13.20 5.24
N ARG A 241 -14.37 14.37 5.74
CA ARG A 241 -13.27 14.49 6.70
C ARG A 241 -13.60 13.75 8.02
N ARG A 242 -14.85 13.88 8.50
CA ARG A 242 -15.32 13.14 9.68
C ARG A 242 -15.28 11.63 9.48
N LEU A 243 -15.83 11.13 8.38
CA LEU A 243 -15.86 9.69 8.07
C LEU A 243 -14.47 9.10 7.91
N ALA A 244 -13.57 9.81 7.22
CA ALA A 244 -12.17 9.43 7.08
C ALA A 244 -11.47 9.36 8.44
N TYR A 245 -11.66 10.37 9.29
CA TYR A 245 -11.08 10.39 10.63
C TYR A 245 -11.55 9.23 11.49
N ASP A 246 -12.84 8.88 11.44
CA ASP A 246 -13.39 7.77 12.21
C ASP A 246 -12.79 6.43 11.81
N GLU A 247 -12.58 6.20 10.51
CA GLU A 247 -11.92 4.97 10.03
C GLU A 247 -10.44 4.92 10.46
N LEU A 248 -9.72 6.04 10.33
CA LEU A 248 -8.34 6.16 10.77
C LEU A 248 -8.22 5.94 12.29
N LEU A 249 -9.12 6.54 13.08
CA LEU A 249 -9.15 6.34 14.53
C LEU A 249 -9.43 4.88 14.89
N ALA A 250 -10.38 4.22 14.23
CA ALA A 250 -10.66 2.79 14.46
C ALA A 250 -9.41 1.94 14.20
N SER A 251 -8.69 2.22 13.11
CA SER A 251 -7.46 1.52 12.76
C SER A 251 -6.35 1.77 13.79
N GLN A 252 -6.09 3.04 14.14
CA GLN A 252 -5.04 3.41 15.08
C GLN A 252 -5.36 2.93 16.51
N LEU A 253 -6.61 2.95 16.92
CA LEU A 253 -7.05 2.46 18.22
C LEU A 253 -6.85 0.94 18.33
N ALA A 254 -7.17 0.19 17.27
CA ALA A 254 -6.91 -1.24 17.22
C ALA A 254 -5.42 -1.56 17.39
N LEU A 255 -4.55 -0.83 16.66
CA LEU A 255 -3.10 -0.98 16.77
C LEU A 255 -2.58 -0.58 18.16
N ALA A 256 -3.06 0.51 18.73
CA ALA A 256 -2.68 0.96 20.08
C ALA A 256 -3.08 -0.04 21.17
N LEU A 257 -4.26 -0.67 21.06
CA LEU A 257 -4.71 -1.73 21.97
C LEU A 257 -3.84 -2.99 21.83
N MET A 258 -3.51 -3.40 20.62
CA MET A 258 -2.59 -4.52 20.37
C MET A 258 -1.21 -4.24 20.96
N ARG A 259 -0.68 -3.04 20.75
CA ARG A 259 0.60 -2.59 21.30
C ARG A 259 0.59 -2.58 22.83
N ALA A 260 -0.47 -2.01 23.44
CA ALA A 260 -0.62 -1.99 24.90
C ALA A 260 -0.66 -3.39 25.50
N ARG A 261 -1.30 -4.36 24.82
CA ARG A 261 -1.29 -5.76 25.23
C ARG A 261 0.11 -6.39 25.10
N ASN A 262 0.75 -6.20 23.96
CA ASN A 262 2.10 -6.73 23.74
C ASN A 262 3.08 -6.20 24.80
N ARG A 263 2.97 -4.92 25.15
CA ARG A 263 3.78 -4.29 26.22
C ARG A 263 3.44 -4.79 27.63
N ARG A 264 2.24 -5.33 27.89
CA ARG A 264 1.87 -5.96 29.18
C ARG A 264 2.42 -7.37 29.31
N ALA A 265 2.79 -8.03 28.21
CA ALA A 265 3.45 -9.32 28.31
C ALA A 265 4.82 -9.10 28.98
N PRO A 266 5.10 -9.85 30.06
CA PRO A 266 6.35 -9.67 30.80
C PRO A 266 7.52 -9.90 29.86
N GLY A 267 8.42 -8.94 29.82
CA GLY A 267 9.74 -9.02 29.18
C GLY A 267 10.78 -9.51 30.20
N ARG A 268 12.00 -9.61 29.74
CA ARG A 268 13.18 -9.86 30.58
C ARG A 268 14.26 -8.89 30.18
N ALA A 269 14.69 -8.04 31.11
CA ALA A 269 15.73 -7.08 30.81
C ALA A 269 16.99 -7.75 30.22
N ASN A 270 17.39 -7.25 29.05
CA ASN A 270 18.63 -7.60 28.36
C ASN A 270 19.64 -6.45 28.50
N ALA A 271 19.79 -5.91 29.73
CA ALA A 271 20.66 -4.80 30.04
C ALA A 271 22.05 -5.33 30.40
N GLY A 272 22.94 -5.41 29.43
CA GLY A 272 24.34 -5.67 29.65
C GLY A 272 25.09 -4.42 30.14
N ASP A 273 26.33 -4.61 30.60
CA ASP A 273 27.23 -3.54 31.07
C ASP A 273 27.82 -2.70 29.93
N GLY A 274 27.65 -3.11 28.67
CA GLY A 274 28.10 -2.42 27.47
C GLY A 274 29.48 -2.79 26.97
N HIS A 275 30.22 -3.66 27.67
CA HIS A 275 31.58 -4.01 27.28
C HIS A 275 31.69 -4.67 25.88
N LEU A 276 30.73 -5.52 25.48
CA LEU A 276 30.69 -6.09 24.13
C LEU A 276 30.30 -5.06 23.10
N LYS A 277 29.36 -4.18 23.43
CA LYS A 277 28.99 -3.05 22.59
C LYS A 277 30.22 -2.21 22.25
N ASP A 278 30.94 -1.73 23.27
CA ASP A 278 32.08 -0.85 23.08
C ASP A 278 33.20 -1.55 22.30
N ARG A 279 33.42 -2.84 22.55
CA ARG A 279 34.37 -3.65 21.80
C ARG A 279 34.00 -3.79 20.34
N ILE A 280 32.73 -4.11 20.03
CA ILE A 280 32.24 -4.24 18.66
C ILE A 280 32.28 -2.90 17.95
N GLU A 281 31.90 -1.82 18.64
CA GLU A 281 31.96 -0.46 18.10
C GLU A 281 33.37 -0.06 17.72
N ALA A 282 34.35 -0.38 18.57
CA ALA A 282 35.76 -0.17 18.29
C ALA A 282 36.32 -1.02 17.14
N ALA A 283 35.69 -2.18 16.84
CA ALA A 283 36.06 -3.07 15.74
C ALA A 283 35.43 -2.67 14.41
N LEU A 284 34.42 -1.76 14.41
CA LEU A 284 33.82 -1.28 13.18
C LEU A 284 34.85 -0.47 12.35
N PRO A 285 34.87 -0.65 11.02
CA PRO A 285 35.78 0.10 10.14
C PRO A 285 35.33 1.56 9.91
N PHE A 286 34.32 2.03 10.62
CA PHE A 286 33.71 3.37 10.52
C PHE A 286 33.11 3.78 11.87
N ALA A 287 33.01 5.08 12.10
CA ALA A 287 32.23 5.59 13.24
C ALA A 287 30.73 5.54 12.95
N LEU A 288 29.93 5.30 13.98
CA LEU A 288 28.49 5.35 13.87
C LEU A 288 28.02 6.75 13.47
N THR A 289 27.03 6.83 12.58
CA THR A 289 26.33 8.09 12.32
C THR A 289 25.47 8.49 13.52
N GLY A 290 25.06 9.77 13.58
CA GLY A 290 24.15 10.23 14.63
C GLY A 290 22.84 9.43 14.66
N ALA A 291 22.28 9.08 13.49
CA ALA A 291 21.08 8.26 13.39
C ALA A 291 21.28 6.82 13.89
N GLN A 292 22.43 6.22 13.59
CA GLN A 292 22.76 4.88 14.09
C GLN A 292 22.95 4.88 15.61
N ALA A 293 23.66 5.87 16.16
CA ALA A 293 23.86 6.01 17.60
C ALA A 293 22.51 6.19 18.34
N ARG A 294 21.63 7.07 17.84
CA ARG A 294 20.29 7.25 18.39
C ARG A 294 19.50 5.93 18.38
N ALA A 295 19.50 5.23 17.24
CA ALA A 295 18.78 3.95 17.11
C ALA A 295 19.32 2.88 18.07
N VAL A 296 20.63 2.79 18.27
CA VAL A 296 21.25 1.88 19.24
C VAL A 296 20.78 2.20 20.67
N GLU A 297 20.77 3.48 21.06
CA GLU A 297 20.32 3.86 22.40
C GLU A 297 18.82 3.62 22.61
N GLU A 298 17.97 3.89 21.62
CA GLU A 298 16.55 3.58 21.66
C GLU A 298 16.30 2.06 21.84
N ILE A 299 17.02 1.23 21.09
CA ILE A 299 16.92 -0.23 21.17
C ILE A 299 17.43 -0.71 22.54
N ARG A 300 18.55 -0.19 23.03
CA ARG A 300 19.08 -0.56 24.35
C ARG A 300 18.17 -0.17 25.49
N ALA A 301 17.52 0.99 25.41
CA ALA A 301 16.52 1.41 26.39
C ALA A 301 15.34 0.44 26.43
N ASP A 302 14.85 -0.02 25.27
CA ASP A 302 13.78 -1.02 25.21
C ASP A 302 14.25 -2.37 25.77
N LEU A 303 15.43 -2.84 25.38
CA LEU A 303 16.01 -4.10 25.88
C LEU A 303 16.28 -4.11 27.37
N ALA A 304 16.58 -2.95 27.98
CA ALA A 304 16.77 -2.80 29.41
C ALA A 304 15.46 -2.80 30.20
N SER A 305 14.31 -2.69 29.53
CA SER A 305 13.01 -2.65 30.18
C SER A 305 12.52 -4.05 30.60
N ASP A 306 11.53 -4.09 31.48
CA ASP A 306 10.79 -5.30 31.87
C ASP A 306 9.68 -5.70 30.85
N ARG A 307 9.67 -5.06 29.68
CA ARG A 307 8.68 -5.26 28.61
C ARG A 307 9.34 -5.85 27.39
N ARG A 308 8.58 -6.62 26.62
CA ARG A 308 9.09 -7.15 25.35
C ARG A 308 9.24 -6.03 24.33
N MET A 309 10.40 -5.95 23.70
CA MET A 309 10.63 -5.08 22.58
C MET A 309 10.04 -5.68 21.29
N LEU A 310 9.29 -4.86 20.57
CA LEU A 310 8.92 -5.11 19.17
C LEU A 310 9.17 -3.81 18.40
N ARG A 311 10.31 -3.76 17.70
CA ARG A 311 10.79 -2.53 17.06
C ARG A 311 11.13 -2.74 15.60
N LEU A 312 10.77 -1.76 14.78
CA LEU A 312 11.15 -1.66 13.36
C LEU A 312 12.35 -0.73 13.22
N LEU A 313 13.44 -1.23 12.65
CA LEU A 313 14.60 -0.46 12.23
C LEU A 313 14.52 -0.26 10.72
N GLN A 314 14.18 0.95 10.30
CA GLN A 314 14.10 1.29 8.88
C GLN A 314 15.24 2.22 8.46
N GLY A 315 15.67 2.06 7.22
CA GLY A 315 16.72 2.90 6.65
C GLY A 315 17.05 2.44 5.26
N ASP A 316 17.63 3.31 4.49
CA ASP A 316 17.98 3.05 3.10
C ASP A 316 18.96 1.88 2.94
N VAL A 317 19.11 1.38 1.73
CA VAL A 317 20.11 0.37 1.39
C VAL A 317 21.50 0.90 1.75
N GLY A 318 22.24 0.15 2.58
CA GLY A 318 23.58 0.55 3.02
C GLY A 318 23.62 1.62 4.13
N SER A 319 22.51 1.90 4.83
CA SER A 319 22.47 2.78 6.01
C SER A 319 23.10 2.18 7.27
N GLY A 320 23.62 0.93 7.21
CA GLY A 320 24.31 0.27 8.33
C GLY A 320 23.39 -0.42 9.34
N LYS A 321 22.17 -0.80 8.98
CA LYS A 321 21.21 -1.54 9.83
C LYS A 321 21.83 -2.76 10.51
N THR A 322 22.68 -3.52 9.79
CA THR A 322 23.32 -4.72 10.31
C THR A 322 24.26 -4.41 11.49
N ALA A 323 24.96 -3.25 11.49
CA ALA A 323 25.80 -2.83 12.62
C ALA A 323 24.94 -2.52 13.85
N VAL A 324 23.81 -1.79 13.68
CA VAL A 324 22.86 -1.51 14.76
C VAL A 324 22.29 -2.82 15.34
N ALA A 325 21.91 -3.77 14.45
CA ALA A 325 21.41 -5.07 14.86
C ALA A 325 22.46 -5.90 15.64
N LEU A 326 23.73 -5.86 15.23
CA LEU A 326 24.82 -6.53 15.94
C LEU A 326 24.99 -5.96 17.36
N LEU A 327 24.94 -4.65 17.51
CA LEU A 327 25.03 -3.99 18.82
C LEU A 327 23.83 -4.33 19.72
N ALA A 328 22.63 -4.46 19.14
CA ALA A 328 21.44 -4.94 19.84
C ALA A 328 21.58 -6.41 20.29
N MET A 329 22.09 -7.29 19.44
CA MET A 329 22.35 -8.69 19.78
C MET A 329 23.41 -8.83 20.86
N ALA A 330 24.44 -7.98 20.83
CA ALA A 330 25.49 -7.95 21.86
C ALA A 330 24.93 -7.71 23.26
N SER A 331 23.92 -6.84 23.41
CA SER A 331 23.29 -6.58 24.71
C SER A 331 22.65 -7.83 25.31
N ALA A 332 22.06 -8.71 24.50
CA ALA A 332 21.51 -9.99 24.99
C ALA A 332 22.63 -10.98 25.37
N VAL A 333 23.73 -11.00 24.59
CA VAL A 333 24.87 -11.89 24.88
C VAL A 333 25.62 -11.49 26.15
N GLU A 334 25.71 -10.19 26.42
CA GLU A 334 26.33 -9.66 27.67
C GLU A 334 25.65 -10.19 28.93
N VAL A 335 24.36 -10.48 28.88
CA VAL A 335 23.62 -11.10 30.00
C VAL A 335 23.52 -12.61 29.93
N GLY A 336 24.34 -13.25 29.07
CA GLY A 336 24.43 -14.71 28.94
C GLY A 336 23.32 -15.36 28.14
N ARG A 337 22.56 -14.58 27.33
CA ARG A 337 21.50 -15.07 26.47
C ARG A 337 21.95 -15.22 25.01
N GLN A 338 21.17 -15.94 24.24
CA GLN A 338 21.44 -16.16 22.84
C GLN A 338 20.74 -15.11 21.97
N ALA A 339 21.31 -14.83 20.80
CA ALA A 339 20.69 -13.98 19.78
C ALA A 339 20.59 -14.71 18.44
N ALA A 340 19.56 -14.38 17.66
CA ALA A 340 19.32 -14.94 16.34
C ALA A 340 19.16 -13.81 15.30
N LEU A 341 19.82 -13.97 14.13
CA LEU A 341 19.64 -13.11 12.97
C LEU A 341 19.06 -13.93 11.82
N MET A 342 17.89 -13.60 11.39
CA MET A 342 17.22 -14.25 10.29
C MET A 342 17.29 -13.42 9.02
N ALA A 343 17.73 -14.05 7.93
CA ALA A 343 17.74 -13.48 6.59
C ALA A 343 16.77 -14.24 5.66
N PRO A 344 16.19 -13.60 4.65
CA PRO A 344 15.20 -14.21 3.75
C PRO A 344 15.78 -15.27 2.82
N THR A 345 17.07 -15.22 2.52
CA THR A 345 17.76 -16.16 1.63
C THR A 345 19.07 -16.68 2.24
N GLU A 346 19.53 -17.83 1.77
CA GLU A 346 20.80 -18.41 2.23
C GLU A 346 22.00 -17.53 1.88
N ILE A 347 21.98 -16.90 0.73
CA ILE A 347 23.05 -16.00 0.28
C ILE A 347 23.19 -14.83 1.27
N LEU A 348 22.07 -14.19 1.64
CA LEU A 348 22.07 -13.12 2.62
C LEU A 348 22.51 -13.62 4.01
N ALA A 349 22.06 -14.79 4.42
CA ALA A 349 22.49 -15.38 5.69
C ALA A 349 24.00 -15.58 5.72
N ARG A 350 24.61 -16.12 4.64
CA ARG A 350 26.08 -16.27 4.50
C ARG A 350 26.79 -14.92 4.55
N GLN A 351 26.31 -13.91 3.83
CA GLN A 351 26.90 -12.57 3.85
C GLN A 351 26.84 -11.92 5.23
N HIS A 352 25.71 -12.05 5.93
CA HIS A 352 25.64 -11.59 7.32
C HIS A 352 26.63 -12.34 8.19
N PHE A 353 26.70 -13.65 8.06
CA PHE A 353 27.63 -14.47 8.81
C PHE A 353 29.10 -14.05 8.58
N GLU A 354 29.52 -13.90 7.33
CA GLU A 354 30.89 -13.49 6.96
C GLU A 354 31.24 -12.11 7.50
N ARG A 355 30.33 -11.13 7.33
CA ARG A 355 30.52 -9.77 7.84
C ARG A 355 30.62 -9.73 9.36
N LEU A 356 29.75 -10.47 10.04
CA LEU A 356 29.75 -10.51 11.50
C LEU A 356 30.95 -11.24 12.05
N THR A 357 31.47 -12.29 11.39
CA THR A 357 32.62 -13.06 11.85
C THR A 357 33.84 -12.18 12.12
N GLY A 358 34.07 -11.12 11.31
CA GLY A 358 35.17 -10.18 11.53
C GLY A 358 34.94 -9.20 12.67
N LEU A 359 33.73 -9.05 13.18
CA LEU A 359 33.33 -8.03 14.15
C LEU A 359 33.06 -8.57 15.55
N VAL A 360 32.58 -9.83 15.65
CA VAL A 360 32.10 -10.41 16.91
C VAL A 360 33.22 -10.83 17.88
N GLY A 361 34.45 -10.89 17.41
CA GLY A 361 35.61 -11.24 18.28
C GLY A 361 35.47 -12.63 18.91
N PRO A 362 35.40 -12.75 20.25
CA PRO A 362 35.34 -14.04 20.94
C PRO A 362 33.97 -14.70 20.96
N LEU A 363 32.92 -14.04 20.43
CA LEU A 363 31.58 -14.59 20.45
C LEU A 363 31.46 -15.79 19.50
N ARG A 364 30.73 -16.78 19.95
CA ARG A 364 30.53 -18.04 19.19
C ARG A 364 29.41 -17.85 18.19
N LEU A 365 29.78 -17.48 16.96
CA LEU A 365 28.88 -17.27 15.84
C LEU A 365 28.73 -18.55 15.02
N ARG A 366 27.51 -18.90 14.61
CA ARG A 366 27.22 -20.04 13.73
C ARG A 366 26.23 -19.67 12.64
N LEU A 367 26.35 -20.35 11.48
CA LEU A 367 25.39 -20.29 10.39
C LEU A 367 24.52 -21.54 10.43
N LEU A 368 23.21 -21.40 10.21
CA LEU A 368 22.24 -22.48 10.11
C LEU A 368 21.34 -22.28 8.88
N THR A 369 21.54 -23.11 7.85
CA THR A 369 20.77 -23.03 6.60
C THR A 369 20.10 -24.37 6.25
N GLY A 370 19.27 -24.36 5.20
CA GLY A 370 18.60 -25.57 4.72
C GLY A 370 19.54 -26.57 4.03
N ARG A 371 20.73 -26.10 3.59
CA ARG A 371 21.72 -26.94 2.82
C ARG A 371 22.82 -27.50 3.68
N ASP A 372 22.81 -27.25 4.98
CA ASP A 372 23.85 -27.82 5.86
C ASP A 372 23.80 -29.32 5.87
N LYS A 373 24.98 -29.98 5.90
CA LYS A 373 25.05 -31.43 6.01
C LYS A 373 24.36 -31.89 7.29
N VAL A 374 23.68 -33.05 7.21
CA VAL A 374 22.87 -33.56 8.33
C VAL A 374 23.68 -33.67 9.64
N SER A 375 24.95 -34.06 9.57
CA SER A 375 25.82 -34.13 10.74
C SER A 375 26.15 -32.78 11.33
N GLU A 376 26.49 -31.79 10.50
CA GLU A 376 26.81 -30.43 10.89
C GLU A 376 25.58 -29.74 11.47
N ARG A 377 24.42 -29.87 10.79
CA ARG A 377 23.14 -29.37 11.29
C ARG A 377 22.80 -29.95 12.67
N ARG A 378 22.98 -31.27 12.87
CA ARG A 378 22.72 -31.91 14.17
C ARG A 378 23.63 -31.37 15.26
N ALA A 379 24.91 -31.16 15.00
CA ALA A 379 25.85 -30.60 15.94
C ALA A 379 25.46 -29.14 16.30
N THR A 380 25.14 -28.30 15.29
CA THR A 380 24.70 -26.94 15.51
C THR A 380 23.41 -26.87 16.35
N LEU A 381 22.45 -27.75 16.12
CA LEU A 381 21.22 -27.81 16.91
C LEU A 381 21.48 -28.23 18.36
N ALA A 382 22.39 -29.16 18.62
CA ALA A 382 22.81 -29.55 19.97
C ALA A 382 23.52 -28.37 20.68
N ASP A 383 24.47 -27.71 20.01
CA ASP A 383 25.20 -26.59 20.53
C ASP A 383 24.29 -25.38 20.85
N LEU A 384 23.20 -25.17 20.08
CA LEU A 384 22.19 -24.17 20.37
C LEU A 384 21.39 -24.51 21.65
N ALA A 385 20.96 -25.75 21.75
CA ALA A 385 20.18 -26.23 22.91
C ALA A 385 21.01 -26.20 24.21
N ASP A 386 22.32 -26.48 24.13
CA ASP A 386 23.25 -26.46 25.26
C ASP A 386 23.78 -25.05 25.60
N GLY A 387 23.53 -24.05 24.70
CA GLY A 387 24.00 -22.67 24.88
C GLY A 387 25.46 -22.47 24.56
N HIS A 388 26.04 -23.31 23.72
CA HIS A 388 27.42 -23.16 23.22
C HIS A 388 27.53 -22.20 22.02
N ILE A 389 26.43 -21.67 21.53
CA ILE A 389 26.37 -20.66 20.48
C ILE A 389 25.77 -19.40 21.06
N ASP A 390 26.44 -18.27 20.87
CA ASP A 390 25.99 -16.94 21.36
C ASP A 390 25.10 -16.28 20.32
N ILE A 391 25.48 -16.32 19.04
CA ILE A 391 24.72 -15.72 17.93
C ILE A 391 24.57 -16.78 16.83
N VAL A 392 23.34 -16.99 16.37
CA VAL A 392 23.09 -17.79 15.18
C VAL A 392 22.54 -16.93 14.06
N VAL A 393 23.09 -17.09 12.86
CA VAL A 393 22.58 -16.50 11.62
C VAL A 393 21.94 -17.60 10.80
N GLY A 394 20.78 -17.37 10.21
CA GLY A 394 20.15 -18.39 9.38
C GLY A 394 18.98 -17.87 8.55
N THR A 395 18.27 -18.80 7.93
CA THR A 395 17.07 -18.51 7.16
C THR A 395 15.80 -18.86 7.96
N HIS A 396 14.66 -18.98 7.29
CA HIS A 396 13.42 -19.51 7.89
C HIS A 396 13.61 -20.87 8.60
N ALA A 397 14.72 -21.56 8.36
CA ALA A 397 15.08 -22.78 9.10
C ALA A 397 15.12 -22.56 10.63
N LEU A 398 15.40 -21.33 11.09
CA LEU A 398 15.40 -20.97 12.51
C LEU A 398 14.02 -21.05 13.18
N PHE A 399 12.93 -21.02 12.41
CA PHE A 399 11.55 -21.14 12.92
C PHE A 399 11.10 -22.59 13.12
N GLN A 400 11.79 -23.56 12.52
CA GLN A 400 11.38 -24.97 12.60
C GLN A 400 11.34 -25.42 14.07
N ASP A 401 10.36 -26.25 14.43
CA ASP A 401 10.17 -26.74 15.79
C ASP A 401 11.38 -27.50 16.33
N SER A 402 12.16 -28.10 15.43
CA SER A 402 13.41 -28.79 15.74
C SER A 402 14.53 -27.87 16.24
N VAL A 403 14.43 -26.53 16.06
CA VAL A 403 15.41 -25.56 16.54
C VAL A 403 15.03 -25.12 17.94
N ILE A 404 15.78 -25.56 18.92
CA ILE A 404 15.59 -25.26 20.34
C ILE A 404 16.76 -24.37 20.79
N PHE A 405 16.44 -23.25 21.43
CA PHE A 405 17.42 -22.40 22.07
C PHE A 405 17.46 -22.68 23.58
N LYS A 406 18.63 -22.59 24.18
CA LYS A 406 18.72 -22.66 25.65
C LYS A 406 18.06 -21.46 26.30
N ASP A 407 18.35 -20.25 25.84
CA ASP A 407 17.76 -19.01 26.30
C ASP A 407 17.90 -17.90 25.24
N LEU A 408 16.93 -17.83 24.33
CA LEU A 408 16.89 -16.78 23.30
C LEU A 408 16.41 -15.46 23.92
N GLY A 409 17.25 -14.43 23.87
CA GLY A 409 16.95 -13.08 24.33
C GLY A 409 16.49 -12.14 23.22
N VAL A 410 17.19 -12.09 22.09
CA VAL A 410 16.92 -11.18 20.97
C VAL A 410 16.84 -11.94 19.66
N ALA A 411 15.82 -11.64 18.87
CA ALA A 411 15.66 -12.13 17.50
C ALA A 411 15.62 -10.94 16.53
N VAL A 412 16.51 -10.92 15.55
CA VAL A 412 16.57 -9.95 14.47
C VAL A 412 16.00 -10.57 13.20
N VAL A 413 15.09 -9.87 12.53
CA VAL A 413 14.47 -10.31 11.27
C VAL A 413 14.82 -9.30 10.17
N ASP A 414 15.56 -9.73 9.16
CA ASP A 414 15.93 -8.88 8.03
C ASP A 414 14.91 -9.00 6.88
N GLU A 415 14.67 -7.89 6.16
CA GLU A 415 13.78 -7.81 4.99
C GLU A 415 12.33 -8.31 5.26
N GLN A 416 11.68 -7.71 6.24
CA GLN A 416 10.37 -8.11 6.74
C GLN A 416 9.26 -8.23 5.69
N HIS A 417 9.30 -7.46 4.59
CA HIS A 417 8.23 -7.47 3.57
C HIS A 417 7.97 -8.86 2.95
N ARG A 418 8.88 -9.82 3.17
CA ARG A 418 8.75 -11.23 2.76
C ARG A 418 8.19 -12.15 3.85
N PHE A 419 7.91 -11.63 5.07
CA PHE A 419 7.49 -12.43 6.22
C PHE A 419 6.15 -11.96 6.78
N GLY A 420 5.19 -12.88 6.95
CA GLY A 420 3.88 -12.61 7.55
C GLY A 420 3.90 -12.45 9.09
N VAL A 421 2.83 -11.92 9.65
CA VAL A 421 2.61 -11.77 11.11
C VAL A 421 2.82 -13.09 11.86
N HIS A 422 2.39 -14.22 11.28
CA HIS A 422 2.52 -15.56 11.86
C HIS A 422 3.97 -15.99 12.12
N GLN A 423 4.90 -15.61 11.27
CA GLN A 423 6.30 -15.98 11.43
C GLN A 423 6.99 -15.18 12.54
N ARG A 424 6.60 -13.91 12.75
CA ARG A 424 7.07 -13.11 13.89
C ARG A 424 6.60 -13.70 15.22
N LEU A 425 5.35 -14.14 15.28
CA LEU A 425 4.79 -14.81 16.45
C LEU A 425 5.50 -16.13 16.76
N ALA A 426 5.90 -16.87 15.72
CA ALA A 426 6.63 -18.13 15.88
C ALA A 426 8.03 -17.92 16.50
N LEU A 427 8.77 -16.86 16.15
CA LEU A 427 10.03 -16.50 16.82
C LEU A 427 9.82 -16.08 18.27
N GLY A 428 8.80 -15.25 18.52
CA GLY A 428 8.44 -14.86 19.87
C GLY A 428 8.08 -16.02 20.79
N ALA A 429 7.64 -17.16 20.22
CA ALA A 429 7.33 -18.40 20.93
C ALA A 429 8.56 -19.30 21.22
N LYS A 430 9.74 -19.02 20.62
CA LYS A 430 10.97 -19.80 20.82
C LYS A 430 11.66 -19.54 22.18
N GLY A 431 11.19 -18.60 22.97
CA GLY A 431 11.71 -18.28 24.30
C GLY A 431 10.63 -17.67 25.19
N ALA A 432 10.90 -17.59 26.49
CA ALA A 432 9.92 -17.12 27.47
C ALA A 432 9.56 -15.61 27.30
N ALA A 433 10.45 -14.80 26.74
CA ALA A 433 10.24 -13.37 26.52
C ALA A 433 11.27 -12.83 25.51
N VAL A 434 11.13 -13.21 24.23
CA VAL A 434 12.06 -12.82 23.18
C VAL A 434 11.77 -11.40 22.70
N ASP A 435 12.79 -10.55 22.66
CA ASP A 435 12.76 -9.24 22.04
C ASP A 435 12.94 -9.35 20.54
N ILE A 436 12.15 -8.63 19.77
CA ILE A 436 12.14 -8.72 18.30
C ILE A 436 12.53 -7.37 17.68
N LEU A 437 13.60 -7.38 16.91
CA LEU A 437 14.03 -6.27 16.06
C LEU A 437 13.81 -6.64 14.61
N VAL A 438 12.98 -5.89 13.93
CA VAL A 438 12.68 -6.08 12.51
C VAL A 438 13.43 -5.05 11.70
N MET A 439 14.07 -5.46 10.60
CA MET A 439 14.77 -4.56 9.70
C MET A 439 14.12 -4.54 8.31
N THR A 440 14.15 -3.38 7.66
CA THR A 440 13.77 -3.24 6.25
C THR A 440 14.73 -2.31 5.51
N ALA A 441 15.13 -2.70 4.30
CA ALA A 441 15.97 -1.89 3.43
C ALA A 441 15.15 -0.99 2.50
N THR A 442 13.84 -1.23 2.38
CA THR A 442 12.93 -0.28 1.74
C THR A 442 12.49 0.75 2.76
N PRO A 443 12.82 2.03 2.59
CA PRO A 443 12.17 3.07 3.37
C PRO A 443 10.65 2.96 3.17
N ILE A 444 9.94 2.90 4.28
CA ILE A 444 8.48 2.84 4.28
C ILE A 444 8.00 4.27 4.51
N PRO A 445 7.13 4.82 3.66
CA PRO A 445 6.52 6.12 3.90
C PRO A 445 5.97 6.20 5.33
N ARG A 446 6.14 7.36 5.98
CA ARG A 446 5.74 7.53 7.38
C ARG A 446 4.26 7.18 7.60
N THR A 447 3.41 7.59 6.68
CA THR A 447 1.97 7.28 6.69
C THR A 447 1.70 5.78 6.61
N LEU A 448 2.42 5.08 5.74
CA LEU A 448 2.27 3.63 5.59
C LEU A 448 2.87 2.88 6.80
N ALA A 449 3.97 3.37 7.37
CA ALA A 449 4.55 2.82 8.59
C ALA A 449 3.57 2.90 9.77
N LEU A 450 2.87 4.01 9.92
CA LEU A 450 1.86 4.20 10.96
C LEU A 450 0.64 3.29 10.78
N THR A 451 0.26 2.96 9.55
CA THR A 451 -0.90 2.10 9.27
C THR A 451 -0.60 0.62 9.35
N CYS A 452 0.56 0.19 8.85
CA CYS A 452 0.91 -1.23 8.76
C CYS A 452 1.71 -1.74 9.96
N PHE A 453 2.45 -0.85 10.63
CA PHE A 453 3.39 -1.18 11.71
C PHE A 453 3.15 -0.36 12.98
N GLY A 454 1.95 0.19 13.16
CA GLY A 454 1.58 0.99 14.32
C GLY A 454 1.59 0.20 15.65
N ASP A 455 1.74 -1.12 15.59
CA ASP A 455 1.95 -2.00 16.74
C ASP A 455 3.43 -2.07 17.18
N MET A 456 4.37 -1.48 16.41
CA MET A 456 5.80 -1.47 16.68
C MET A 456 6.30 -0.08 17.06
N ASP A 457 7.41 -0.03 17.81
CA ASP A 457 8.24 1.16 17.92
C ASP A 457 9.12 1.26 16.68
N VAL A 458 9.48 2.49 16.25
CA VAL A 458 10.21 2.70 14.99
C VAL A 458 11.47 3.49 15.26
N SER A 459 12.61 2.97 14.80
CA SER A 459 13.88 3.70 14.70
C SER A 459 14.22 3.92 13.23
N VAL A 460 14.62 5.13 12.89
CA VAL A 460 14.90 5.56 11.52
C VAL A 460 16.36 5.89 11.34
N LEU A 461 16.99 5.29 10.32
CA LEU A 461 18.33 5.65 9.88
C LEU A 461 18.23 6.55 8.65
N ASP A 462 18.13 7.84 8.88
CA ASP A 462 17.95 8.90 7.89
C ASP A 462 19.28 9.54 7.44
N GLU A 463 20.41 9.05 7.96
CA GLU A 463 21.73 9.50 7.59
C GLU A 463 22.49 8.46 6.77
N LYS A 464 23.24 8.91 5.76
CA LYS A 464 24.15 8.05 4.99
C LYS A 464 25.50 7.94 5.71
N PRO A 465 26.12 6.75 5.80
CA PRO A 465 27.45 6.61 6.34
C PRO A 465 28.48 7.48 5.59
N ALA A 466 29.47 7.99 6.33
CA ALA A 466 30.53 8.83 5.77
C ALA A 466 31.32 8.08 4.68
N GLY A 467 31.76 8.79 3.65
CA GLY A 467 32.55 8.24 2.54
C GLY A 467 31.75 7.63 1.38
N ARG A 468 30.44 7.55 1.48
CA ARG A 468 29.59 7.10 0.37
C ARG A 468 29.42 8.20 -0.67
N GLN A 469 29.80 7.91 -1.93
CA GLN A 469 29.62 8.85 -3.04
C GLN A 469 28.21 8.78 -3.61
N ALA A 470 27.74 9.90 -4.17
CA ALA A 470 26.47 9.96 -4.87
C ALA A 470 26.51 9.11 -6.14
N ILE A 471 25.38 8.45 -6.45
CA ILE A 471 25.21 7.61 -7.64
C ILE A 471 24.65 8.47 -8.79
N ALA A 472 25.46 8.70 -9.81
CA ALA A 472 25.00 9.46 -10.98
C ALA A 472 23.92 8.69 -11.75
N THR A 473 22.65 9.08 -11.59
CA THR A 473 21.52 8.45 -12.29
C THR A 473 21.23 9.17 -13.59
N ARG A 474 21.19 8.45 -14.72
CA ARG A 474 20.95 8.99 -16.06
C ARG A 474 19.81 8.25 -16.76
N LEU A 475 18.95 9.01 -17.44
CA LEU A 475 17.89 8.49 -18.32
C LEU A 475 18.44 8.43 -19.74
N VAL A 476 18.34 7.28 -20.38
CA VAL A 476 18.86 7.04 -21.74
C VAL A 476 17.77 6.34 -22.57
N SER A 477 17.49 6.85 -23.79
CA SER A 477 16.62 6.10 -24.71
C SER A 477 17.25 4.76 -25.08
N ILE A 478 16.45 3.71 -25.13
CA ILE A 478 16.90 2.39 -25.56
C ILE A 478 17.45 2.41 -27.01
N ASP A 479 17.06 3.38 -27.83
CA ASP A 479 17.57 3.56 -29.18
C ASP A 479 19.06 3.93 -29.20
N ARG A 480 19.62 4.34 -28.05
CA ARG A 480 21.05 4.65 -27.86
C ARG A 480 21.81 3.51 -27.17
N LEU A 481 21.30 2.29 -27.25
CA LEU A 481 21.89 1.13 -26.62
C LEU A 481 23.36 0.90 -27.03
N ASP A 482 23.67 1.07 -28.32
CA ASP A 482 25.04 0.90 -28.84
C ASP A 482 26.05 1.85 -28.19
N GLU A 483 25.63 3.09 -27.91
CA GLU A 483 26.48 4.06 -27.21
C GLU A 483 26.74 3.62 -25.74
N VAL A 484 25.74 3.01 -25.11
CA VAL A 484 25.88 2.47 -23.75
C VAL A 484 26.87 1.30 -23.76
N VAL A 485 26.73 0.35 -24.70
CA VAL A 485 27.62 -0.81 -24.83
C VAL A 485 29.07 -0.35 -25.12
N MET A 486 29.29 0.61 -26.02
CA MET A 486 30.61 1.19 -26.24
C MET A 486 31.19 1.88 -25.00
N GLY A 487 30.32 2.54 -24.21
CA GLY A 487 30.70 3.16 -22.94
C GLY A 487 31.17 2.14 -21.90
N LEU A 488 30.50 0.98 -21.83
CA LEU A 488 30.87 -0.11 -20.93
C LEU A 488 32.24 -0.69 -21.25
N GLY A 489 32.62 -0.81 -22.51
CA GLY A 489 33.96 -1.28 -22.91
C GLY A 489 35.08 -0.49 -22.25
N ARG A 490 34.93 0.84 -22.14
CA ARG A 490 35.89 1.70 -21.43
C ARG A 490 35.91 1.49 -19.93
N ALA A 491 34.75 1.32 -19.33
CA ALA A 491 34.61 1.07 -17.89
C ALA A 491 35.18 -0.30 -17.48
N LEU A 492 34.94 -1.32 -18.30
CA LEU A 492 35.54 -2.66 -18.09
C LEU A 492 37.06 -2.64 -18.16
N ALA A 493 37.62 -1.82 -19.08
CA ALA A 493 39.07 -1.64 -19.18
C ALA A 493 39.67 -0.98 -17.93
N SER A 494 38.90 -0.14 -17.20
CA SER A 494 39.32 0.45 -15.91
C SER A 494 39.04 -0.44 -14.71
N GLY A 495 38.58 -1.69 -14.92
CA GLY A 495 38.35 -2.66 -13.87
C GLY A 495 37.01 -2.54 -13.15
N ASP A 496 36.07 -1.82 -13.73
CA ASP A 496 34.72 -1.68 -13.20
C ASP A 496 33.90 -2.94 -13.47
N ARG A 497 32.87 -3.18 -12.64
CA ARG A 497 31.90 -4.27 -12.83
C ARG A 497 30.51 -3.70 -13.04
N VAL A 498 29.70 -4.40 -13.83
CA VAL A 498 28.42 -3.93 -14.31
C VAL A 498 27.33 -4.92 -13.94
N TYR A 499 26.27 -4.44 -13.31
CA TYR A 499 24.98 -5.12 -13.28
C TYR A 499 24.15 -4.69 -14.46
N TRP A 500 23.60 -5.65 -15.19
CA TRP A 500 22.70 -5.42 -16.31
C TRP A 500 21.37 -6.12 -16.04
N ILE A 501 20.32 -5.34 -15.80
CA ILE A 501 19.01 -5.84 -15.39
C ILE A 501 18.04 -5.80 -16.56
N CYS A 502 17.47 -6.96 -16.88
CA CYS A 502 16.38 -7.12 -17.84
C CYS A 502 15.04 -7.19 -17.11
N PRO A 503 13.97 -6.55 -17.61
CA PRO A 503 12.66 -6.56 -16.95
C PRO A 503 12.01 -7.93 -16.99
N LEU A 504 11.14 -8.21 -16.00
CA LEU A 504 10.16 -9.30 -16.07
C LEU A 504 8.89 -8.76 -16.74
N VAL A 505 8.37 -9.46 -17.76
CA VAL A 505 7.09 -9.12 -18.41
C VAL A 505 5.98 -9.92 -17.72
N ALA A 506 5.04 -9.26 -17.09
CA ALA A 506 4.04 -9.85 -16.19
C ALA A 506 3.13 -10.95 -16.80
N GLU A 507 3.15 -11.15 -18.12
CA GLU A 507 2.24 -12.09 -18.80
C GLU A 507 2.87 -13.46 -19.14
N SER A 508 4.19 -13.63 -19.07
CA SER A 508 4.84 -14.92 -19.35
C SER A 508 6.29 -14.97 -18.84
N GLU A 509 6.54 -15.78 -17.81
CA GLU A 509 7.89 -16.09 -17.32
C GLU A 509 8.86 -16.65 -18.42
N TYR A 510 8.31 -17.15 -19.51
CA TYR A 510 9.10 -17.65 -20.66
C TYR A 510 9.66 -16.52 -21.53
N VAL A 511 8.89 -15.44 -21.73
CA VAL A 511 9.32 -14.29 -22.53
C VAL A 511 10.44 -13.51 -21.83
N ASP A 512 10.37 -13.43 -20.51
CA ASP A 512 11.35 -12.73 -19.68
C ASP A 512 12.71 -13.43 -19.65
N LEU A 513 12.68 -14.75 -19.63
CA LEU A 513 13.90 -15.56 -19.72
C LEU A 513 14.59 -15.36 -21.07
N ALA A 514 13.83 -15.41 -22.17
CA ALA A 514 14.35 -15.20 -23.51
C ALA A 514 15.00 -13.81 -23.65
N ALA A 515 14.40 -12.76 -23.11
CA ALA A 515 14.97 -11.40 -23.17
C ALA A 515 16.32 -11.28 -22.42
N ALA A 516 16.47 -11.96 -21.28
CA ALA A 516 17.74 -11.95 -20.56
C ALA A 516 18.82 -12.83 -21.26
N GLU A 517 18.40 -13.96 -21.82
CA GLU A 517 19.29 -14.84 -22.60
C GLU A 517 19.74 -14.20 -23.91
N ASP A 518 18.83 -13.51 -24.61
CA ASP A 518 19.17 -12.75 -25.84
C ASP A 518 20.17 -11.64 -25.53
N ARG A 519 19.91 -10.87 -24.44
CA ARG A 519 20.84 -9.80 -24.03
C ARG A 519 22.18 -10.36 -23.59
N PHE A 520 22.19 -11.48 -22.91
CA PHE A 520 23.41 -12.19 -22.56
C PHE A 520 24.20 -12.62 -23.81
N ALA A 521 23.52 -13.17 -24.81
CA ALA A 521 24.16 -13.58 -26.06
C ALA A 521 24.76 -12.38 -26.81
N ASP A 522 24.03 -11.26 -26.92
CA ASP A 522 24.50 -10.03 -27.55
C ASP A 522 25.77 -9.49 -26.86
N LEU A 523 25.70 -9.33 -25.53
CA LEU A 523 26.85 -8.82 -24.76
C LEU A 523 28.03 -9.78 -24.77
N ARG A 524 27.79 -11.08 -24.85
CA ARG A 524 28.86 -12.09 -24.94
C ARG A 524 29.57 -12.06 -26.30
N GLN A 525 28.87 -11.70 -27.36
CA GLN A 525 29.52 -11.48 -28.67
C GLN A 525 30.53 -10.33 -28.60
N GLU A 526 30.24 -9.27 -27.84
CA GLU A 526 31.10 -8.09 -27.72
C GLU A 526 32.20 -8.26 -26.65
N PHE A 527 31.87 -8.83 -25.49
CA PHE A 527 32.76 -8.88 -24.33
C PHE A 527 33.26 -10.28 -23.95
N GLY A 528 32.88 -11.31 -24.70
CA GLY A 528 33.34 -12.68 -24.51
C GLY A 528 32.95 -13.28 -23.14
N ASP A 529 33.89 -13.97 -22.51
CA ASP A 529 33.69 -14.66 -21.23
C ASP A 529 33.62 -13.72 -20.01
N ALA A 530 33.78 -12.42 -20.21
CA ALA A 530 33.57 -11.44 -19.15
C ALA A 530 32.09 -11.26 -18.77
N VAL A 531 31.16 -11.89 -19.51
CA VAL A 531 29.71 -11.79 -19.27
C VAL A 531 29.21 -13.04 -18.55
N GLY A 532 28.49 -12.86 -17.46
CA GLY A 532 27.77 -13.88 -16.72
C GLY A 532 26.25 -13.69 -16.80
N LEU A 533 25.48 -14.73 -16.57
CA LEU A 533 24.02 -14.73 -16.56
C LEU A 533 23.47 -15.30 -15.26
N ILE A 534 22.43 -14.64 -14.72
CA ILE A 534 21.62 -15.16 -13.59
C ILE A 534 20.15 -14.89 -13.86
N HIS A 535 19.30 -15.92 -13.67
CA HIS A 535 17.85 -15.76 -13.75
C HIS A 535 17.11 -16.70 -12.78
N GLY A 536 15.82 -16.44 -12.56
CA GLY A 536 15.00 -17.13 -11.55
C GLY A 536 14.97 -18.64 -11.66
N LYS A 537 15.02 -19.21 -12.87
CA LYS A 537 14.90 -20.65 -13.14
C LYS A 537 16.22 -21.44 -12.97
N MET A 538 17.35 -20.75 -12.84
CA MET A 538 18.62 -21.47 -12.59
C MET A 538 18.58 -22.21 -11.27
N PRO A 539 19.19 -23.42 -11.19
CA PRO A 539 19.42 -24.10 -9.92
C PRO A 539 20.21 -23.22 -8.95
N GLY A 540 19.91 -23.36 -7.64
CA GLY A 540 20.59 -22.57 -6.62
C GLY A 540 22.12 -22.60 -6.69
N PRO A 541 22.76 -23.78 -6.81
CA PRO A 541 24.22 -23.86 -6.93
C PRO A 541 24.79 -23.10 -8.13
N ASP A 542 24.09 -23.09 -9.26
CA ASP A 542 24.54 -22.39 -10.47
C ASP A 542 24.44 -20.87 -10.30
N LYS A 543 23.39 -20.38 -9.58
CA LYS A 543 23.26 -18.97 -9.20
C LYS A 543 24.41 -18.54 -8.28
N ASP A 544 24.72 -19.38 -7.29
CA ASP A 544 25.78 -19.10 -6.32
C ASP A 544 27.14 -19.05 -7.05
N ALA A 545 27.42 -20.01 -7.93
CA ALA A 545 28.65 -20.04 -8.74
C ALA A 545 28.78 -18.83 -9.68
N ALA A 546 27.67 -18.40 -10.33
CA ALA A 546 27.70 -17.24 -11.20
C ALA A 546 27.97 -15.94 -10.41
N MET A 547 27.41 -15.82 -9.21
CA MET A 547 27.66 -14.70 -8.31
C MET A 547 29.10 -14.69 -7.75
N GLU A 548 29.63 -15.85 -7.38
CA GLU A 548 31.01 -15.98 -6.90
C GLU A 548 32.00 -15.55 -7.99
N ARG A 549 31.80 -15.98 -9.23
CA ARG A 549 32.62 -15.58 -10.38
C ARG A 549 32.55 -14.05 -10.63
N PHE A 550 31.37 -13.47 -10.47
CA PHE A 550 31.22 -12.01 -10.58
C PHE A 550 31.88 -11.28 -9.42
N ALA A 551 31.73 -11.78 -8.19
CA ALA A 551 32.37 -11.22 -7.01
C ALA A 551 33.90 -11.39 -7.05
N ALA A 552 34.43 -12.46 -7.64
CA ALA A 552 35.86 -12.67 -7.86
C ALA A 552 36.40 -11.79 -9.04
N GLY A 553 35.54 -11.29 -9.90
CA GLY A 553 35.91 -10.49 -11.08
C GLY A 553 36.32 -11.33 -12.30
N GLU A 554 36.03 -12.63 -12.28
CA GLU A 554 36.17 -13.51 -13.43
C GLU A 554 35.18 -13.13 -14.53
N THR A 555 33.95 -12.85 -14.13
CA THR A 555 32.99 -12.13 -14.96
C THR A 555 32.86 -10.68 -14.50
N ARG A 556 32.72 -9.76 -15.41
CA ARG A 556 32.67 -8.30 -15.15
C ARG A 556 31.33 -7.66 -15.49
N ILE A 557 30.53 -8.30 -16.35
CA ILE A 557 29.13 -7.95 -16.60
C ILE A 557 28.27 -9.09 -16.09
N LEU A 558 27.28 -8.80 -15.26
CA LEU A 558 26.30 -9.76 -14.81
C LEU A 558 24.93 -9.38 -15.36
N VAL A 559 24.48 -10.12 -16.39
CA VAL A 559 23.12 -9.99 -16.91
C VAL A 559 22.17 -10.73 -15.98
N SER A 560 21.10 -10.08 -15.58
CA SER A 560 20.14 -10.69 -14.65
C SER A 560 18.71 -10.21 -14.90
N THR A 561 17.75 -11.06 -14.53
CA THR A 561 16.38 -10.62 -14.25
C THR A 561 16.33 -10.00 -12.85
N THR A 562 15.15 -9.64 -12.35
CA THR A 562 14.95 -9.00 -11.03
C THR A 562 15.46 -9.80 -9.81
N VAL A 563 15.97 -11.02 -10.01
CA VAL A 563 16.53 -11.89 -8.95
C VAL A 563 17.68 -11.24 -8.17
N VAL A 564 18.36 -10.25 -8.76
CA VAL A 564 19.43 -9.47 -8.09
C VAL A 564 18.88 -8.48 -7.04
N GLU A 565 17.57 -8.29 -6.93
CA GLU A 565 16.97 -7.53 -5.82
C GLU A 565 17.39 -8.08 -4.45
N VAL A 566 17.71 -9.38 -4.38
CA VAL A 566 18.03 -10.05 -3.13
C VAL A 566 19.41 -10.70 -3.24
N GLY A 567 20.40 -10.08 -2.60
CA GLY A 567 21.55 -10.88 -2.26
C GLY A 567 22.89 -10.19 -2.30
N VAL A 568 23.73 -10.33 -3.31
CA VAL A 568 25.17 -10.17 -3.12
C VAL A 568 25.64 -8.73 -3.21
N ASP A 569 26.43 -8.33 -2.22
CA ASP A 569 27.11 -7.06 -2.16
C ASP A 569 28.49 -7.20 -2.85
N VAL A 570 28.67 -6.52 -3.97
CA VAL A 570 29.93 -6.46 -4.70
C VAL A 570 30.41 -5.00 -4.73
N PRO A 571 31.32 -4.60 -3.82
CA PRO A 571 31.77 -3.20 -3.69
C PRO A 571 32.40 -2.63 -4.98
N GLU A 572 32.98 -3.48 -5.82
CA GLU A 572 33.59 -3.12 -7.08
C GLU A 572 32.59 -2.94 -8.23
N ALA A 573 31.32 -3.26 -8.03
CA ALA A 573 30.28 -2.99 -9.01
C ALA A 573 29.90 -1.50 -8.94
N THR A 574 30.27 -0.77 -10.00
CA THR A 574 30.12 0.68 -10.08
C THR A 574 29.06 1.11 -11.07
N ILE A 575 28.61 0.21 -11.95
CA ILE A 575 27.64 0.53 -12.99
C ILE A 575 26.43 -0.38 -12.87
N MET A 576 25.26 0.25 -12.84
CA MET A 576 23.94 -0.40 -12.92
C MET A 576 23.27 0.01 -14.22
N VAL A 577 22.90 -0.94 -15.05
CA VAL A 577 22.08 -0.72 -16.26
C VAL A 577 20.75 -1.40 -16.05
N ILE A 578 19.65 -0.69 -16.23
CA ILE A 578 18.29 -1.22 -16.10
C ILE A 578 17.56 -0.98 -17.42
N GLU A 579 17.26 -2.06 -18.13
CA GLU A 579 16.48 -1.99 -19.37
C GLU A 579 14.98 -1.83 -19.06
N HIS A 580 14.30 -1.09 -19.95
CA HIS A 580 12.88 -0.81 -19.82
C HIS A 580 12.51 -0.32 -18.42
N ALA A 581 13.28 0.63 -17.89
CA ALA A 581 13.12 1.16 -16.55
C ALA A 581 11.72 1.72 -16.28
N GLU A 582 10.97 2.12 -17.32
CA GLU A 582 9.58 2.55 -17.25
C GLU A 582 8.60 1.48 -16.75
N ARG A 583 9.00 0.21 -16.76
CA ARG A 583 8.20 -0.92 -16.31
C ARG A 583 8.38 -1.25 -14.83
N PHE A 584 9.43 -0.73 -14.20
CA PHE A 584 9.73 -0.96 -12.81
C PHE A 584 8.99 0.03 -11.89
N GLY A 585 8.65 -0.43 -10.68
CA GLY A 585 8.22 0.46 -9.60
C GLY A 585 9.39 1.27 -9.04
N LEU A 586 9.09 2.45 -8.46
CA LEU A 586 10.12 3.31 -7.86
C LEU A 586 10.94 2.60 -6.78
N ALA A 587 10.27 1.86 -5.90
CA ALA A 587 10.94 1.08 -4.84
C ALA A 587 11.93 0.06 -5.42
N GLN A 588 11.56 -0.64 -6.51
CA GLN A 588 12.44 -1.60 -7.19
C GLN A 588 13.64 -0.91 -7.82
N LEU A 589 13.43 0.18 -8.56
CA LEU A 589 14.51 0.96 -9.16
C LEU A 589 15.48 1.47 -8.10
N HIS A 590 14.96 1.93 -6.95
CA HIS A 590 15.76 2.39 -5.84
C HIS A 590 16.60 1.26 -5.21
N GLN A 591 16.01 0.09 -4.98
CA GLN A 591 16.74 -1.08 -4.47
C GLN A 591 17.84 -1.55 -5.44
N LEU A 592 17.54 -1.60 -6.74
CA LEU A 592 18.53 -1.95 -7.76
C LEU A 592 19.66 -0.92 -7.82
N ARG A 593 19.34 0.38 -7.83
CA ARG A 593 20.35 1.45 -7.79
C ARG A 593 21.25 1.32 -6.54
N GLY A 594 20.67 0.97 -5.40
CA GLY A 594 21.40 0.77 -4.16
C GLY A 594 22.38 -0.41 -4.14
N ARG A 595 22.40 -1.26 -5.18
CA ARG A 595 23.39 -2.34 -5.34
C ARG A 595 24.76 -1.85 -5.81
N VAL A 596 24.84 -0.67 -6.37
CA VAL A 596 26.10 0.01 -6.69
C VAL A 596 26.36 1.16 -5.71
N GLY A 597 27.56 1.77 -5.77
CA GLY A 597 27.90 2.87 -4.88
C GLY A 597 28.23 2.46 -3.44
N ARG A 598 28.69 1.23 -3.25
CA ARG A 598 29.10 0.70 -1.93
C ARG A 598 30.60 0.77 -1.69
N GLY A 599 31.39 0.99 -2.73
CA GLY A 599 32.82 1.22 -2.68
C GLY A 599 33.18 2.69 -2.67
N ALA A 600 34.49 2.99 -2.72
CA ALA A 600 35.03 4.36 -2.77
C ALA A 600 34.96 5.00 -4.18
N LYS A 601 34.67 4.20 -5.21
CA LYS A 601 34.60 4.68 -6.60
C LYS A 601 33.26 5.34 -6.90
N ALA A 602 33.29 6.35 -7.80
CA ALA A 602 32.08 6.95 -8.34
C ALA A 602 31.25 5.89 -9.09
N SER A 603 29.94 5.90 -8.88
CA SER A 603 29.04 4.91 -9.45
C SER A 603 27.97 5.56 -10.31
N THR A 604 27.48 4.82 -11.32
CA THR A 604 26.49 5.29 -12.29
C THR A 604 25.35 4.30 -12.41
N CYS A 605 24.12 4.82 -12.45
CA CYS A 605 22.90 4.07 -12.75
C CYS A 605 22.30 4.57 -14.06
N LEU A 606 22.24 3.71 -15.08
CA LEU A 606 21.67 3.99 -16.40
C LEU A 606 20.26 3.38 -16.45
N LEU A 607 19.26 4.23 -16.55
CA LEU A 607 17.86 3.84 -16.71
C LEU A 607 17.50 3.92 -18.19
N LEU A 608 17.48 2.77 -18.89
CA LEU A 608 17.14 2.69 -20.28
C LEU A 608 15.62 2.63 -20.43
N TYR A 609 15.04 3.51 -21.22
CA TYR A 609 13.60 3.57 -21.42
C TYR A 609 13.21 3.57 -22.89
N ARG A 610 12.00 3.06 -23.20
CA ARG A 610 11.40 3.13 -24.52
C ARG A 610 10.36 4.25 -24.57
N GLY A 611 10.53 5.20 -25.48
CA GLY A 611 9.56 6.27 -25.71
C GLY A 611 8.40 5.86 -26.64
N PRO A 612 7.28 6.61 -26.64
CA PRO A 612 6.99 7.74 -25.76
C PRO A 612 6.58 7.30 -24.34
N LEU A 613 7.02 8.02 -23.32
CA LEU A 613 6.67 7.75 -21.91
C LEU A 613 5.32 8.35 -21.56
N GLY A 614 4.46 7.59 -20.88
CA GLY A 614 3.29 8.13 -20.18
C GLY A 614 3.70 9.06 -19.01
N GLN A 615 2.77 9.90 -18.55
CA GLN A 615 3.04 10.89 -17.49
C GLN A 615 3.58 10.25 -16.19
N VAL A 616 2.98 9.15 -15.73
CA VAL A 616 3.39 8.44 -14.52
C VAL A 616 4.79 7.85 -14.66
N SER A 617 5.08 7.17 -15.78
CA SER A 617 6.41 6.59 -16.03
C SER A 617 7.49 7.66 -16.12
N ARG A 618 7.17 8.80 -16.75
CA ARG A 618 8.09 9.95 -16.82
C ARG A 618 8.38 10.47 -15.41
N ALA A 619 7.37 10.74 -14.61
CA ALA A 619 7.51 11.23 -13.23
C ALA A 619 8.38 10.28 -12.38
N ARG A 620 8.17 8.96 -12.49
CA ARG A 620 9.00 7.95 -11.80
C ARG A 620 10.47 8.05 -12.17
N LEU A 621 10.78 8.09 -13.47
CA LEU A 621 12.17 8.12 -13.92
C LEU A 621 12.85 9.46 -13.56
N GLU A 622 12.13 10.58 -13.66
CA GLU A 622 12.63 11.90 -13.26
C GLU A 622 12.92 11.94 -11.75
N MET A 623 12.04 11.41 -10.90
CA MET A 623 12.27 11.29 -9.46
C MET A 623 13.55 10.50 -9.15
N MET A 624 13.77 9.37 -9.84
CA MET A 624 14.99 8.58 -9.67
C MET A 624 16.27 9.33 -10.05
N ARG A 625 16.18 10.25 -11.02
CA ARG A 625 17.30 11.10 -11.43
C ARG A 625 17.57 12.24 -10.44
N GLU A 626 16.50 12.80 -9.84
CA GLU A 626 16.57 14.00 -9.01
C GLU A 626 17.05 13.73 -7.58
N THR A 627 16.72 12.57 -7.03
CA THR A 627 17.03 12.27 -5.64
C THR A 627 17.56 10.86 -5.41
N GLU A 628 18.37 10.73 -4.37
CA GLU A 628 18.82 9.45 -3.81
C GLU A 628 18.17 9.15 -2.46
N ASP A 629 17.35 10.05 -1.95
CA ASP A 629 16.65 9.88 -0.69
C ASP A 629 15.54 8.82 -0.83
N GLY A 630 15.75 7.66 -0.23
CA GLY A 630 14.83 6.54 -0.30
C GLY A 630 13.48 6.82 0.34
N PHE A 631 13.41 7.68 1.37
CA PHE A 631 12.14 8.06 2.00
C PHE A 631 11.29 8.92 1.05
N ARG A 632 11.91 9.93 0.42
CA ARG A 632 11.26 10.76 -0.58
C ARG A 632 10.79 9.95 -1.79
N ILE A 633 11.61 8.98 -2.25
CA ILE A 633 11.24 8.07 -3.34
C ILE A 633 10.05 7.20 -2.94
N ALA A 634 10.02 6.69 -1.72
CA ALA A 634 8.93 5.87 -1.22
C ALA A 634 7.60 6.66 -1.07
N GLU A 635 7.66 7.91 -0.62
CA GLU A 635 6.49 8.81 -0.56
C GLU A 635 5.93 9.08 -1.95
N GLU A 636 6.80 9.33 -2.93
CA GLU A 636 6.37 9.55 -4.31
C GLU A 636 5.84 8.25 -4.97
N ASP A 637 6.41 7.08 -4.64
CA ASP A 637 5.88 5.80 -5.12
C ASP A 637 4.46 5.56 -4.60
N LEU A 638 4.19 5.89 -3.33
CA LEU A 638 2.85 5.84 -2.74
C LEU A 638 1.88 6.77 -3.49
N ARG A 639 2.31 8.00 -3.79
CA ARG A 639 1.51 8.99 -4.52
C ARG A 639 1.19 8.55 -5.95
N LEU A 640 2.19 8.02 -6.69
CA LEU A 640 2.04 7.66 -8.11
C LEU A 640 1.30 6.33 -8.36
N ARG A 641 1.32 5.40 -7.41
CA ARG A 641 0.58 4.12 -7.52
C ARG A 641 -0.86 4.22 -7.09
N GLY A 642 -1.18 5.20 -6.23
CA GLY A 642 -2.44 5.21 -5.51
C GLY A 642 -2.52 4.12 -4.44
N GLU A 643 -3.43 4.29 -3.49
CA GLU A 643 -3.53 3.42 -2.29
C GLU A 643 -3.92 1.97 -2.59
N GLY A 644 -4.72 1.76 -3.65
CA GLY A 644 -5.26 0.44 -3.98
C GLY A 644 -4.23 -0.60 -4.37
N GLU A 645 -3.12 -0.18 -4.99
CA GLU A 645 -2.02 -1.08 -5.38
C GLU A 645 -1.01 -1.31 -4.25
N VAL A 646 -0.75 -0.29 -3.42
CA VAL A 646 0.29 -0.37 -2.36
C VAL A 646 -0.18 -1.16 -1.15
N LEU A 647 -1.44 -1.01 -0.77
CA LEU A 647 -2.09 -1.83 0.25
C LEU A 647 -2.55 -3.19 -0.30
N GLY A 648 -2.18 -3.46 -1.55
CA GLY A 648 -2.53 -4.63 -2.34
C GLY A 648 -2.85 -5.85 -1.53
N THR A 649 -4.07 -6.25 -1.62
CA THR A 649 -4.90 -7.11 -0.80
C THR A 649 -4.35 -8.51 -0.49
N ARG A 650 -3.16 -8.87 -0.95
CA ARG A 650 -2.64 -10.24 -0.81
C ARG A 650 -1.29 -10.39 -0.11
N GLN A 651 -0.51 -9.32 0.09
CA GLN A 651 0.84 -9.46 0.66
C GLN A 651 1.04 -8.82 2.04
N SER A 652 0.29 -7.78 2.43
CA SER A 652 0.54 -7.03 3.67
C SER A 652 -0.40 -7.34 4.84
N GLY A 653 -1.53 -8.01 4.60
CA GLY A 653 -2.54 -8.26 5.64
C GLY A 653 -3.20 -6.99 6.22
N ALA A 654 -2.85 -5.81 5.71
CA ALA A 654 -3.49 -4.56 6.07
C ALA A 654 -4.73 -4.38 5.20
N ALA A 655 -5.89 -4.24 5.82
CA ALA A 655 -7.12 -3.93 5.10
C ALA A 655 -7.03 -2.51 4.52
N ALA A 656 -7.30 -2.37 3.23
CA ALA A 656 -7.40 -1.06 2.58
C ALA A 656 -8.46 -0.19 3.28
N PHE A 657 -8.22 1.11 3.37
CA PHE A 657 -9.23 2.06 3.85
C PHE A 657 -10.37 2.17 2.83
N ARG A 658 -11.57 2.34 3.35
CA ARG A 658 -12.81 2.45 2.55
C ARG A 658 -13.24 3.90 2.37
N LEU A 659 -13.00 4.74 3.37
CA LEU A 659 -13.45 6.13 3.48
C LEU A 659 -12.29 7.11 3.52
N ALA A 660 -11.21 6.74 4.19
CA ALA A 660 -9.98 7.51 4.28
C ALA A 660 -9.07 7.27 3.07
N SER A 661 -8.22 8.26 2.78
CA SER A 661 -7.16 8.18 1.79
C SER A 661 -5.84 8.62 2.43
N LEU A 662 -4.81 7.78 2.36
CA LEU A 662 -3.49 8.12 2.93
C LEU A 662 -2.86 9.34 2.25
N GLU A 663 -3.20 9.58 0.98
CA GLU A 663 -2.70 10.73 0.22
C GLU A 663 -3.30 12.05 0.74
N SER A 664 -4.63 12.10 0.87
CA SER A 664 -5.34 13.33 1.23
C SER A 664 -5.59 13.49 2.74
N ASP A 665 -5.52 12.40 3.52
CA ASP A 665 -5.83 12.39 4.95
C ASP A 665 -4.60 12.09 5.85
N ALA A 666 -3.37 12.24 5.33
CA ALA A 666 -2.14 11.96 6.08
C ALA A 666 -2.05 12.73 7.41
N SER A 667 -2.47 13.99 7.43
CA SER A 667 -2.51 14.80 8.64
C SER A 667 -3.52 14.29 9.67
N LEU A 668 -4.67 13.75 9.21
CA LEU A 668 -5.67 13.14 10.10
C LEU A 668 -5.17 11.83 10.71
N LEU A 669 -4.32 11.08 10.00
CA LEU A 669 -3.74 9.85 10.52
C LEU A 669 -2.83 10.11 11.73
N GLU A 670 -2.03 11.17 11.70
CA GLU A 670 -1.19 11.54 12.85
C GLU A 670 -2.05 11.93 14.07
N VAL A 671 -3.10 12.72 13.86
CA VAL A 671 -4.04 13.09 14.92
C VAL A 671 -4.74 11.85 15.47
N ALA A 672 -5.24 10.96 14.60
CA ALA A 672 -5.89 9.72 15.00
C ALA A 672 -4.98 8.79 15.82
N ARG A 673 -3.68 8.72 15.48
CA ARG A 673 -2.67 7.98 16.25
C ARG A 673 -2.50 8.56 17.66
N ASP A 674 -2.34 9.86 17.77
CA ASP A 674 -2.09 10.52 19.05
C ASP A 674 -3.33 10.43 19.95
N ASP A 675 -4.53 10.57 19.38
CA ASP A 675 -5.79 10.34 20.08
C ASP A 675 -5.95 8.89 20.53
N ALA A 676 -5.67 7.92 19.66
CA ALA A 676 -5.74 6.50 20.01
C ALA A 676 -4.81 6.16 21.17
N ARG A 677 -3.60 6.71 21.19
CA ARG A 677 -2.63 6.56 22.27
C ARG A 677 -3.20 7.12 23.58
N LEU A 678 -3.70 8.36 23.54
CA LEU A 678 -4.29 9.01 24.71
C LEU A 678 -5.51 8.24 25.26
N ILE A 679 -6.36 7.72 24.36
CA ILE A 679 -7.52 6.90 24.73
C ILE A 679 -7.07 5.64 25.48
N VAL A 680 -6.08 4.92 24.94
CA VAL A 680 -5.60 3.67 25.57
C VAL A 680 -4.86 3.94 26.88
N GLU A 681 -4.16 5.07 27.01
CA GLU A 681 -3.52 5.48 28.27
C GLU A 681 -4.56 5.77 29.37
N ARG A 682 -5.68 6.42 29.02
CA ARG A 682 -6.72 6.82 29.99
C ARG A 682 -7.76 5.72 30.25
N ASP A 683 -8.13 4.95 29.24
CA ASP A 683 -9.13 3.88 29.32
C ASP A 683 -8.67 2.63 28.58
N PRO A 684 -7.66 1.92 29.08
CA PRO A 684 -7.05 0.77 28.40
C PRO A 684 -8.01 -0.40 28.19
N GLY A 685 -9.14 -0.42 28.90
CA GLY A 685 -10.18 -1.44 28.77
C GLY A 685 -11.39 -0.98 27.95
N LEU A 686 -11.43 0.26 27.49
CA LEU A 686 -12.58 0.88 26.83
C LEU A 686 -13.89 0.67 27.62
N ARG A 687 -13.85 0.96 28.94
CA ARG A 687 -14.97 0.73 29.86
C ARG A 687 -15.77 2.00 30.17
N SER A 688 -15.22 3.18 29.97
CA SER A 688 -15.90 4.46 30.09
C SER A 688 -17.09 4.56 29.10
N GLU A 689 -17.94 5.54 29.25
CA GLU A 689 -19.04 5.80 28.30
C GLU A 689 -18.49 5.99 26.88
N ARG A 690 -17.49 6.86 26.72
CA ARG A 690 -16.78 7.06 25.44
C ARG A 690 -16.08 5.76 24.99
N GLY A 691 -15.48 5.00 25.93
CA GLY A 691 -14.84 3.72 25.63
C GLY A 691 -15.81 2.70 25.07
N ARG A 692 -17.05 2.62 25.59
CA ARG A 692 -18.10 1.78 25.02
C ARG A 692 -18.53 2.22 23.62
N ALA A 693 -18.63 3.53 23.37
CA ALA A 693 -18.89 4.05 22.04
C ALA A 693 -17.74 3.72 21.07
N LEU A 694 -16.48 3.82 21.49
CA LEU A 694 -15.30 3.43 20.71
C LEU A 694 -15.26 1.92 20.39
N ARG A 695 -15.81 1.07 21.24
CA ARG A 695 -16.01 -0.36 20.89
C ARG A 695 -16.99 -0.51 19.72
N VAL A 696 -18.07 0.27 19.68
CA VAL A 696 -19.02 0.27 18.55
C VAL A 696 -18.28 0.69 17.27
N LEU A 697 -17.44 1.73 17.32
CA LEU A 697 -16.59 2.17 16.21
C LEU A 697 -15.67 1.04 15.71
N LEU A 698 -14.98 0.34 16.60
CA LEU A 698 -14.09 -0.77 16.24
C LEU A 698 -14.84 -1.91 15.51
N TYR A 699 -16.05 -2.26 15.97
CA TYR A 699 -16.88 -3.25 15.29
C TYR A 699 -17.40 -2.75 13.94
N LEU A 700 -17.77 -1.47 13.85
CA LEU A 700 -18.29 -0.85 12.63
C LEU A 700 -17.27 -0.90 11.50
N PHE A 701 -15.98 -0.69 11.82
CA PHE A 701 -14.87 -0.75 10.88
C PHE A 701 -14.13 -2.09 10.86
N GLU A 702 -14.73 -3.16 11.42
CA GLU A 702 -14.19 -4.53 11.38
C GLU A 702 -12.76 -4.65 11.98
N ARG A 703 -12.53 -3.88 13.05
CA ARG A 703 -11.31 -3.93 13.87
C ARG A 703 -11.53 -4.70 15.20
N ASP A 704 -12.53 -5.56 15.24
CA ASP A 704 -12.98 -6.29 16.44
C ASP A 704 -11.96 -7.33 16.95
N ALA A 705 -11.00 -7.75 16.13
CA ALA A 705 -9.88 -8.56 16.61
C ALA A 705 -9.17 -7.91 17.80
N ALA A 706 -9.03 -6.58 17.82
CA ALA A 706 -8.47 -5.83 18.94
C ALA A 706 -9.33 -5.93 20.21
N ILE A 707 -10.66 -6.00 20.06
CA ILE A 707 -11.58 -6.13 21.20
C ILE A 707 -11.51 -7.53 21.81
N ARG A 708 -11.39 -8.58 21.01
CA ARG A 708 -11.21 -9.96 21.50
C ARG A 708 -9.97 -10.06 22.37
N LEU A 709 -8.96 -9.27 22.08
CA LEU A 709 -7.73 -9.21 22.88
C LEU A 709 -7.95 -8.57 24.26
N LEU A 710 -8.93 -7.67 24.42
CA LEU A 710 -9.28 -7.06 25.72
C LEU A 710 -10.03 -8.03 26.65
N GLY A 711 -10.75 -9.01 26.09
CA GLY A 711 -11.53 -9.99 26.85
C GLY A 711 -10.77 -11.24 27.28
N ALA A 712 -9.56 -11.45 26.75
CA ALA A 712 -8.74 -12.64 26.99
C ALA A 712 -7.64 -12.42 28.08
N GLY A 713 -7.71 -11.32 28.86
CA GLY A 713 -6.77 -10.97 29.93
C GLY A 713 -7.44 -10.93 31.28
#